data_e75d25ba64aaa089710c0ca268556c31
#
_entry.id   e75d25ba64aaa089710c0ca268556c31
#
_cell.length_a   1.000
_cell.length_b   1.000
_cell.length_c   1.000
_cell.angle_alpha   90.00
_cell.angle_beta   90.00
_cell.angle_gamma   90.00
#
_symmetry.space_group_name_H-M   'P 1'
#
loop_
_entity.id
_entity.type
_entity.pdbx_description
1 polymer ?
#
loop_
_entity_poly.entity_id
_entity_poly.type
_entity_poly.pdbx_seq_one_letter_code
_entity_poly.pdbx_strand_id
1 'polypeptide(L)'
;MITLYSADITGNPGNCSYPHRHDVVDADSLKAAVCHDYVCAEYKNHYRNNDNFIGSDCLPVDCDNDHSEDPSEWITPDDVAAAFPGVCFAVHYSRFHNREKNGKPARPKFHILFPIDFMTDATAYSDLKKLVNTIFPYFDTQALDAARFFFGTTAAEVEIREGSMTLTDFLEDADAFDQDMGGGRYGDRVISEGSRNATMSRFAGRVIKKYGDTDEAYQCFLDEAAKCDPPLSDAELKTIWRSAQKFFSRVASQDGYVPPEVYNDDTSYKPEDFSDVGQAEVLAKHFSNELRYSPATHFIRYTEHYWKETEPGAQAVAHELTRRQLKEATKDMQEALKKMEDCGAQTILDGTSKAKAEQLMSDEQLEAYKEFLSAKAYQSFALRRRDSKYITATLKESHPMLEISPRDLDADPFALCTPAATYDLRRGLAGAREHSPEDFITKITSVSPSSKGEQIWLDCLDLIFCHNQQLIDYVQMICGLAVIGKVYVEALIIAYGCGRNGKSTFWNAVSRVLGLYSGNISADTLTVGCRRNIKPELAEAKGKRLLIAAEMQEGARLNDSTVKQLCSTDDMFAEKKYKDPFSFTPCHTLVLYTNHLPRVSASDDGIWRRLIVIPFDAKIEGSGDKKNYAEYLYANAGESILAWVIEGAKKVIKLDYRIPVPECVQKAIDEYRAQNDWFGHFIEDKCDVGDGYRESSSALYQAYRNYCVDTNEYVRSTADFYFALENAGYERVVLKRKRFFTGLRLKTDDGDFDDFLT
;
A
#
# COMPACT_ATOMS: atom_id res chain seq x y z
N MET A 1 34.81 -18.16 17.79
CA MET A 1 34.79 -19.60 17.55
C MET A 1 33.37 -19.97 17.18
N ILE A 2 33.13 -20.69 16.08
CA ILE A 2 31.80 -21.14 15.64
C ILE A 2 31.85 -22.63 15.32
N THR A 3 30.69 -23.30 15.38
CA THR A 3 30.57 -24.73 15.07
C THR A 3 29.81 -24.92 13.76
N LEU A 4 30.38 -25.70 12.83
CA LEU A 4 29.73 -26.07 11.58
C LEU A 4 29.60 -27.59 11.47
N TYR A 5 28.63 -28.05 10.69
CA TYR A 5 28.37 -29.47 10.47
C TYR A 5 28.37 -29.75 8.96
N SER A 6 29.24 -30.64 8.49
CA SER A 6 29.34 -30.95 7.07
C SER A 6 28.79 -32.33 6.69
N ALA A 7 28.41 -32.46 5.42
CA ALA A 7 28.01 -33.69 4.78
C ALA A 7 29.23 -34.46 4.24
N ASP A 8 28.99 -35.69 3.78
CA ASP A 8 29.99 -36.49 3.03
C ASP A 8 30.08 -36.10 1.55
N ILE A 9 29.21 -35.25 1.07
CA ILE A 9 29.02 -34.95 -0.35
C ILE A 9 28.98 -33.42 -0.58
N THR A 10 29.19 -33.04 -1.84
CA THR A 10 29.13 -31.63 -2.26
C THR A 10 28.16 -31.44 -3.42
N GLY A 11 27.28 -30.45 -3.33
CA GLY A 11 26.43 -30.04 -4.45
C GLY A 11 25.11 -30.80 -4.58
N ASN A 12 24.65 -31.50 -3.55
CA ASN A 12 23.36 -32.19 -3.56
C ASN A 12 22.29 -31.44 -2.73
N PRO A 13 21.32 -30.76 -3.37
CA PRO A 13 20.27 -30.02 -2.65
C PRO A 13 19.30 -30.91 -1.86
N GLY A 14 19.23 -32.20 -2.19
CA GLY A 14 18.39 -33.17 -1.52
C GLY A 14 19.03 -33.83 -0.27
N ASN A 15 20.30 -33.49 0.03
CA ASN A 15 20.96 -34.03 1.21
C ASN A 15 20.41 -33.42 2.51
N CYS A 16 20.11 -34.29 3.47
CA CYS A 16 19.67 -33.87 4.81
C CYS A 16 20.59 -34.38 5.92
N SER A 17 21.68 -35.10 5.62
CA SER A 17 22.60 -35.68 6.61
C SER A 17 23.90 -34.88 6.70
N TYR A 18 24.25 -34.46 7.90
CA TYR A 18 25.42 -33.61 8.22
C TYR A 18 26.13 -34.17 9.47
N PRO A 19 26.85 -35.28 9.37
CA PRO A 19 27.37 -35.99 10.54
C PRO A 19 28.70 -35.45 11.07
N HIS A 20 29.43 -34.62 10.29
CA HIS A 20 30.78 -34.20 10.67
C HIS A 20 30.77 -32.82 11.33
N ARG A 21 31.10 -32.77 12.63
CA ARG A 21 31.25 -31.53 13.39
C ARG A 21 32.64 -30.93 13.17
N HIS A 22 32.68 -29.61 12.97
CA HIS A 22 33.90 -28.82 12.81
C HIS A 22 33.85 -27.64 13.78
N ASP A 23 34.86 -27.53 14.65
CA ASP A 23 35.06 -26.33 15.47
C ASP A 23 35.98 -25.37 14.71
N VAL A 24 35.42 -24.25 14.26
CA VAL A 24 36.12 -23.27 13.41
C VAL A 24 36.76 -22.21 14.30
N VAL A 25 38.10 -22.14 14.25
CA VAL A 25 38.91 -21.22 15.05
C VAL A 25 39.80 -20.31 14.18
N ASP A 26 40.09 -20.75 12.94
CA ASP A 26 40.96 -20.05 11.97
C ASP A 26 40.50 -20.36 10.54
N ALA A 27 41.16 -19.73 9.56
CA ALA A 27 40.84 -19.89 8.14
C ALA A 27 41.04 -21.34 7.63
N ASP A 28 41.97 -22.11 8.18
CA ASP A 28 42.24 -23.48 7.73
C ASP A 28 41.15 -24.43 8.25
N SER A 29 40.69 -24.27 9.51
CA SER A 29 39.54 -25.01 10.05
C SER A 29 38.24 -24.64 9.34
N LEU A 30 38.07 -23.38 8.94
CA LEU A 30 36.94 -22.95 8.14
C LEU A 30 36.93 -23.60 6.75
N LYS A 31 38.09 -23.59 6.04
CA LYS A 31 38.20 -24.28 4.74
C LYS A 31 37.88 -25.76 4.82
N ALA A 32 38.32 -26.43 5.88
CA ALA A 32 38.02 -27.85 6.11
C ALA A 32 36.49 -28.07 6.34
N ALA A 33 35.83 -27.18 7.06
CA ALA A 33 34.40 -27.27 7.36
C ALA A 33 33.50 -27.04 6.13
N VAL A 34 33.91 -26.16 5.21
CA VAL A 34 33.09 -25.75 4.04
C VAL A 34 33.49 -26.44 2.73
N CYS A 35 34.39 -27.44 2.76
CA CYS A 35 34.78 -28.19 1.55
C CYS A 35 33.65 -29.13 1.05
N HIS A 36 32.72 -29.52 1.93
CA HIS A 36 31.49 -30.24 1.62
C HIS A 36 30.27 -29.37 1.93
N ASP A 37 29.07 -29.80 1.49
CA ASP A 37 27.84 -29.12 1.85
C ASP A 37 27.70 -29.08 3.37
N TYR A 38 27.29 -27.95 3.95
CA TYR A 38 27.32 -27.73 5.38
C TYR A 38 26.08 -27.00 5.92
N VAL A 39 25.89 -27.10 7.22
CA VAL A 39 24.89 -26.36 8.01
C VAL A 39 25.57 -25.72 9.22
N CYS A 40 24.95 -24.65 9.75
CA CYS A 40 25.46 -23.94 10.92
C CYS A 40 24.75 -24.33 12.22
N ALA A 41 23.86 -25.29 12.18
CA ALA A 41 23.11 -25.75 13.34
C ALA A 41 23.26 -27.25 13.54
N GLU A 42 23.15 -27.72 14.79
CA GLU A 42 23.07 -29.12 15.15
C GLU A 42 21.64 -29.62 15.04
N TYR A 43 21.47 -30.85 14.50
CA TYR A 43 20.17 -31.47 14.34
C TYR A 43 20.14 -32.87 14.95
N LYS A 44 18.98 -33.26 15.51
CA LYS A 44 18.75 -34.62 16.03
C LYS A 44 19.07 -35.68 14.97
N ASN A 45 19.88 -36.68 15.33
CA ASN A 45 20.36 -37.73 14.44
C ASN A 45 21.08 -37.19 13.20
N HIS A 46 21.69 -36.01 13.29
CA HIS A 46 22.36 -35.32 12.17
C HIS A 46 21.46 -35.07 10.95
N TYR A 47 20.14 -35.15 11.12
CA TYR A 47 19.17 -35.02 10.02
C TYR A 47 18.54 -33.59 10.04
N ARG A 48 18.88 -32.82 9.02
CA ARG A 48 18.46 -31.43 8.82
C ARG A 48 16.95 -31.32 8.61
N ASN A 49 16.25 -30.78 9.58
CA ASN A 49 14.84 -30.40 9.53
C ASN A 49 14.58 -29.40 10.67
N ASN A 50 13.66 -28.46 10.51
CA ASN A 50 13.29 -27.50 11.56
C ASN A 50 12.87 -28.18 12.87
N ASP A 51 12.10 -29.27 12.80
CA ASP A 51 11.66 -30.03 13.98
C ASP A 51 12.81 -30.78 14.70
N ASN A 52 13.94 -30.95 14.01
CA ASN A 52 15.13 -31.60 14.55
C ASN A 52 16.19 -30.64 15.05
N PHE A 53 15.96 -29.33 15.00
CA PHE A 53 16.90 -28.33 15.45
C PHE A 53 17.25 -28.54 16.94
N ILE A 54 18.53 -28.61 17.26
CA ILE A 54 19.06 -28.70 18.62
C ILE A 54 19.58 -27.34 19.07
N GLY A 55 20.40 -26.68 18.23
CA GLY A 55 20.96 -25.38 18.54
C GLY A 55 22.05 -24.96 17.56
N SER A 56 22.47 -23.71 17.69
CA SER A 56 23.55 -23.11 16.88
C SER A 56 24.25 -22.00 17.63
N ASP A 57 25.56 -21.91 17.44
CA ASP A 57 26.45 -20.81 17.86
C ASP A 57 26.90 -19.94 16.66
N CYS A 58 26.27 -20.14 15.51
CA CYS A 58 26.61 -19.49 14.24
C CYS A 58 25.37 -19.05 13.50
N LEU A 59 25.26 -17.80 13.13
CA LEU A 59 24.18 -17.27 12.31
C LEU A 59 24.68 -17.03 10.87
N PRO A 60 24.28 -17.86 9.89
CA PRO A 60 24.64 -17.67 8.50
C PRO A 60 23.67 -16.76 7.78
N VAL A 61 24.19 -15.89 6.91
CA VAL A 61 23.43 -15.08 5.96
C VAL A 61 24.10 -15.16 4.59
N ASP A 62 23.31 -15.03 3.54
CA ASP A 62 23.73 -15.17 2.13
C ASP A 62 23.67 -13.83 1.43
N CYS A 63 24.72 -13.47 0.66
CA CYS A 63 24.78 -12.25 -0.14
C CYS A 63 25.07 -12.63 -1.59
N ASP A 64 24.04 -12.64 -2.42
CA ASP A 64 24.12 -13.02 -3.84
C ASP A 64 24.26 -11.82 -4.77
N ASN A 65 24.19 -10.57 -4.27
CA ASN A 65 24.20 -9.32 -5.04
C ASN A 65 23.17 -9.29 -6.17
N ASP A 66 22.02 -9.89 -5.94
CA ASP A 66 20.93 -9.97 -6.94
C ASP A 66 20.06 -8.69 -7.00
N HIS A 67 20.33 -7.70 -6.13
CA HIS A 67 19.59 -6.43 -6.02
C HIS A 67 19.95 -5.41 -7.11
N SER A 68 21.15 -5.50 -7.71
CA SER A 68 21.60 -4.59 -8.78
C SER A 68 22.44 -5.28 -9.84
N GLU A 69 22.39 -4.77 -11.08
CA GLU A 69 23.30 -5.14 -12.17
C GLU A 69 24.52 -4.21 -12.28
N ASP A 70 24.52 -3.08 -11.56
CA ASP A 70 25.64 -2.14 -11.52
C ASP A 70 26.72 -2.62 -10.55
N PRO A 71 27.97 -2.86 -11.03
CA PRO A 71 29.07 -3.29 -10.16
C PRO A 71 29.41 -2.33 -9.02
N SER A 72 29.09 -1.05 -9.15
CA SER A 72 29.34 -0.05 -8.10
C SER A 72 28.37 -0.15 -6.92
N GLU A 73 27.27 -0.87 -7.09
CA GLU A 73 26.24 -1.13 -6.05
C GLU A 73 26.38 -2.51 -5.40
N TRP A 74 27.35 -3.32 -5.83
CA TRP A 74 27.55 -4.65 -5.27
C TRP A 74 28.17 -4.60 -3.88
N ILE A 75 27.58 -5.34 -2.99
CA ILE A 75 28.01 -5.50 -1.60
C ILE A 75 29.27 -6.37 -1.53
N THR A 76 30.19 -5.94 -0.70
CA THR A 76 31.44 -6.62 -0.39
C THR A 76 31.50 -6.98 1.10
N PRO A 77 32.40 -7.85 1.56
CA PRO A 77 32.62 -8.07 2.99
C PRO A 77 33.00 -6.80 3.78
N ASP A 78 33.59 -5.80 3.11
CA ASP A 78 33.93 -4.51 3.75
C ASP A 78 32.67 -3.71 4.06
N ASP A 79 31.64 -3.76 3.19
CA ASP A 79 30.34 -3.12 3.44
C ASP A 79 29.62 -3.78 4.61
N VAL A 80 29.73 -5.12 4.75
CA VAL A 80 29.20 -5.85 5.91
C VAL A 80 29.95 -5.43 7.18
N ALA A 81 31.28 -5.33 7.15
CA ALA A 81 32.06 -4.88 8.30
C ALA A 81 31.72 -3.43 8.72
N ALA A 82 31.40 -2.57 7.74
CA ALA A 82 30.94 -1.21 8.01
C ALA A 82 29.52 -1.17 8.62
N ALA A 83 28.66 -2.09 8.25
CA ALA A 83 27.29 -2.20 8.80
C ALA A 83 27.26 -2.80 10.22
N PHE A 84 28.22 -3.68 10.54
CA PHE A 84 28.37 -4.35 11.83
C PHE A 84 29.73 -4.05 12.47
N PRO A 85 29.99 -2.80 12.86
CA PRO A 85 31.31 -2.37 13.34
C PRO A 85 31.70 -3.07 14.62
N GLY A 86 32.91 -3.64 14.62
CA GLY A 86 33.46 -4.37 15.76
C GLY A 86 32.97 -5.81 15.93
N VAL A 87 32.04 -6.27 15.12
CA VAL A 87 31.58 -7.66 15.12
C VAL A 87 32.57 -8.54 14.36
N CYS A 88 32.98 -9.66 14.96
CA CYS A 88 33.76 -10.67 14.26
C CYS A 88 32.85 -11.54 13.36
N PHE A 89 33.32 -11.90 12.17
CA PHE A 89 32.60 -12.83 11.30
C PHE A 89 33.55 -13.56 10.35
N ALA A 90 33.09 -14.68 9.82
CA ALA A 90 33.79 -15.42 8.78
C ALA A 90 33.04 -15.30 7.44
N VAL A 91 33.81 -15.29 6.35
CA VAL A 91 33.30 -15.22 4.98
C VAL A 91 33.64 -16.53 4.27
N HIS A 92 32.65 -17.14 3.63
CA HIS A 92 32.86 -18.23 2.68
C HIS A 92 32.34 -17.79 1.31
N TYR A 93 33.25 -17.63 0.35
CA TYR A 93 32.88 -17.27 -1.02
C TYR A 93 32.20 -18.42 -1.73
N SER A 94 31.01 -18.17 -2.25
CA SER A 94 30.18 -19.16 -2.93
C SER A 94 30.91 -19.80 -4.13
N ARG A 95 30.63 -21.05 -4.45
CA ARG A 95 31.12 -21.72 -5.68
C ARG A 95 30.82 -20.97 -6.99
N PHE A 96 29.88 -20.03 -6.97
CA PHE A 96 29.55 -19.13 -8.08
C PHE A 96 30.09 -17.71 -7.90
N HIS A 97 30.98 -17.48 -6.94
CA HIS A 97 31.64 -16.20 -6.76
C HIS A 97 32.37 -15.77 -8.04
N ASN A 98 32.10 -14.54 -8.52
CA ASN A 98 32.63 -13.99 -9.74
C ASN A 98 32.50 -14.89 -10.98
N ARG A 99 31.41 -15.67 -11.05
CA ARG A 99 31.07 -16.54 -12.20
C ARG A 99 29.68 -16.25 -12.70
N GLU A 100 29.49 -16.40 -13.99
CA GLU A 100 28.16 -16.30 -14.62
C GLU A 100 27.26 -17.46 -14.15
N LYS A 101 25.99 -17.18 -13.79
CA LYS A 101 25.01 -18.16 -13.37
C LYS A 101 23.62 -17.81 -13.93
N ASN A 102 23.01 -18.72 -14.66
CA ASN A 102 21.65 -18.60 -15.20
C ASN A 102 21.42 -17.33 -16.05
N GLY A 103 22.42 -16.92 -16.84
CA GLY A 103 22.36 -15.74 -17.71
C GLY A 103 22.57 -14.40 -16.96
N LYS A 104 22.85 -14.43 -15.66
CA LYS A 104 23.24 -13.22 -14.88
C LYS A 104 24.74 -13.05 -14.92
N PRO A 105 25.27 -11.80 -15.03
CA PRO A 105 26.69 -11.53 -15.09
C PRO A 105 27.43 -12.02 -13.84
N ALA A 106 28.74 -12.23 -14.00
CA ALA A 106 29.65 -12.59 -12.91
C ALA A 106 29.64 -11.48 -11.85
N ARG A 107 29.39 -11.83 -10.58
CA ARG A 107 29.31 -10.89 -9.46
C ARG A 107 29.82 -11.52 -8.16
N PRO A 108 30.20 -10.71 -7.14
CA PRO A 108 30.57 -11.23 -5.83
C PRO A 108 29.38 -11.99 -5.19
N LYS A 109 29.62 -13.22 -4.74
CA LYS A 109 28.66 -14.05 -4.01
C LYS A 109 29.35 -14.73 -2.85
N PHE A 110 28.82 -14.51 -1.65
CA PHE A 110 29.45 -15.01 -0.44
C PHE A 110 28.45 -15.22 0.69
N HIS A 111 28.81 -16.08 1.63
CA HIS A 111 28.08 -16.34 2.87
C HIS A 111 28.84 -15.69 4.02
N ILE A 112 28.14 -14.99 4.90
CA ILE A 112 28.68 -14.47 6.17
C ILE A 112 28.24 -15.38 7.28
N LEU A 113 29.17 -15.73 8.15
CA LEU A 113 28.96 -16.60 9.32
C LEU A 113 29.26 -15.77 10.57
N PHE A 114 28.24 -15.30 11.23
CA PHE A 114 28.36 -14.51 12.47
C PHE A 114 28.40 -15.44 13.68
N PRO A 115 29.38 -15.32 14.60
CA PRO A 115 29.31 -15.91 15.91
C PRO A 115 28.15 -15.29 16.72
N ILE A 116 27.37 -16.15 17.35
CA ILE A 116 26.27 -15.79 18.25
C ILE A 116 26.36 -16.61 19.54
N ASP A 117 25.65 -16.19 20.57
CA ASP A 117 25.44 -17.03 21.73
C ASP A 117 24.65 -18.28 21.34
N PHE A 118 24.95 -19.41 22.02
CA PHE A 118 24.32 -20.69 21.65
C PHE A 118 22.81 -20.64 21.83
N MET A 119 22.07 -20.73 20.73
CA MET A 119 20.61 -20.69 20.68
C MET A 119 20.01 -22.07 20.47
N THR A 120 19.02 -22.43 21.28
CA THR A 120 18.34 -23.76 21.22
C THR A 120 16.92 -23.70 20.67
N ASP A 121 16.36 -22.50 20.46
CA ASP A 121 15.01 -22.31 19.91
C ASP A 121 15.08 -21.96 18.42
N ALA A 122 14.50 -22.83 17.57
CA ALA A 122 14.49 -22.66 16.12
C ALA A 122 13.73 -21.39 15.65
N THR A 123 12.70 -20.98 16.38
CA THR A 123 11.91 -19.80 16.05
C THR A 123 12.71 -18.54 16.40
N ALA A 124 13.27 -18.47 17.60
CA ALA A 124 14.12 -17.35 18.01
C ALA A 124 15.34 -17.20 17.08
N TYR A 125 15.94 -18.32 16.66
CA TYR A 125 17.05 -18.32 15.70
C TYR A 125 16.63 -17.79 14.32
N SER A 126 15.46 -18.15 13.82
CA SER A 126 14.93 -17.61 12.57
C SER A 126 14.55 -16.13 12.69
N ASP A 127 14.05 -15.70 13.83
CA ASP A 127 13.71 -14.29 14.07
C ASP A 127 14.96 -13.42 14.20
N LEU A 128 16.05 -13.94 14.77
CA LEU A 128 17.35 -13.28 14.78
C LEU A 128 17.89 -13.05 13.34
N LYS A 129 17.73 -14.03 12.45
CA LYS A 129 18.09 -13.87 11.01
C LYS A 129 17.27 -12.76 10.35
N LYS A 130 15.98 -12.69 10.65
CA LYS A 130 15.10 -11.61 10.13
C LYS A 130 15.51 -10.25 10.66
N LEU A 131 15.87 -10.14 11.94
CA LEU A 131 16.35 -8.92 12.55
C LEU A 131 17.64 -8.43 11.87
N VAL A 132 18.61 -9.32 11.67
CA VAL A 132 19.87 -9.01 10.96
C VAL A 132 19.59 -8.55 9.52
N ASN A 133 18.64 -9.19 8.84
CA ASN A 133 18.22 -8.77 7.49
C ASN A 133 17.52 -7.40 7.47
N THR A 134 16.85 -7.02 8.55
CA THR A 134 16.26 -5.67 8.69
C THR A 134 17.36 -4.61 8.86
N ILE A 135 18.46 -4.94 9.56
CA ILE A 135 19.60 -4.04 9.75
C ILE A 135 20.39 -3.88 8.43
N PHE A 136 20.55 -4.97 7.66
CA PHE A 136 21.28 -5.00 6.42
C PHE A 136 20.48 -5.74 5.33
N PRO A 137 19.59 -5.05 4.59
CA PRO A 137 18.59 -5.65 3.70
C PRO A 137 19.12 -6.23 2.39
N TYR A 138 20.45 -6.31 2.24
CA TYR A 138 21.11 -6.90 1.07
C TYR A 138 21.37 -8.40 1.21
N PHE A 139 21.03 -9.01 2.35
CA PHE A 139 21.09 -10.47 2.53
C PHE A 139 19.87 -11.14 1.90
N ASP A 140 20.04 -12.38 1.42
CA ASP A 140 18.96 -13.14 0.76
C ASP A 140 17.84 -13.48 1.76
N THR A 141 16.65 -12.99 1.46
CA THR A 141 15.44 -13.21 2.27
C THR A 141 14.90 -14.65 2.20
N GLN A 142 15.33 -15.45 1.22
CA GLN A 142 14.91 -16.86 1.09
C GLN A 142 15.68 -17.81 2.02
N ALA A 143 16.69 -17.32 2.75
CA ALA A 143 17.61 -18.10 3.58
C ALA A 143 17.37 -17.96 5.10
N LEU A 144 16.18 -17.53 5.53
CA LEU A 144 15.91 -17.11 6.91
C LEU A 144 15.40 -18.23 7.84
N ASP A 145 15.18 -19.45 7.34
CA ASP A 145 14.75 -20.60 8.16
C ASP A 145 15.89 -21.21 8.99
N ALA A 146 15.54 -21.95 10.04
CA ALA A 146 16.50 -22.59 10.93
C ALA A 146 17.19 -23.81 10.28
N ALA A 147 16.62 -24.38 9.22
CA ALA A 147 17.15 -25.54 8.52
C ALA A 147 17.90 -25.21 7.24
N ARG A 148 18.46 -24.02 7.10
CA ARG A 148 19.22 -23.61 5.93
C ARG A 148 20.54 -24.39 5.83
N PHE A 149 20.87 -24.87 4.61
CA PHE A 149 22.16 -25.44 4.28
C PHE A 149 22.88 -24.60 3.21
N PHE A 150 24.18 -24.79 3.12
CA PHE A 150 25.03 -24.12 2.15
C PHE A 150 25.83 -25.15 1.35
N PHE A 151 26.02 -24.84 0.09
CA PHE A 151 26.85 -25.68 -0.78
C PHE A 151 28.34 -25.42 -0.48
N GLY A 152 29.05 -26.48 -0.19
CA GLY A 152 30.48 -26.44 -0.06
C GLY A 152 31.24 -26.37 -1.39
N THR A 153 32.54 -26.14 -1.32
CA THR A 153 33.43 -26.19 -2.46
C THR A 153 34.80 -26.72 -2.06
N THR A 154 35.33 -27.66 -2.82
CA THR A 154 36.66 -28.27 -2.57
C THR A 154 37.84 -27.31 -2.69
N ALA A 155 37.67 -26.19 -3.39
CA ALA A 155 38.62 -25.08 -3.49
C ALA A 155 38.05 -23.85 -2.78
N ALA A 156 37.68 -23.99 -1.49
CA ALA A 156 37.06 -22.94 -0.73
C ALA A 156 37.97 -21.70 -0.57
N GLU A 157 37.48 -20.57 -1.02
CA GLU A 157 38.01 -19.26 -0.68
C GLU A 157 37.28 -18.76 0.56
N VAL A 158 38.02 -18.40 1.60
CA VAL A 158 37.47 -17.98 2.89
C VAL A 158 38.26 -16.81 3.45
N GLU A 159 37.63 -16.01 4.30
CA GLU A 159 38.20 -14.89 5.01
C GLU A 159 37.65 -14.86 6.43
N ILE A 160 38.51 -14.44 7.40
CA ILE A 160 38.04 -14.18 8.77
C ILE A 160 38.28 -12.72 9.06
N ARG A 161 37.21 -12.04 9.47
CA ARG A 161 37.25 -10.68 9.96
C ARG A 161 37.30 -10.68 11.47
N GLU A 162 38.39 -10.18 12.03
CA GLU A 162 38.55 -10.05 13.46
C GLU A 162 37.65 -8.93 14.00
N GLY A 163 37.11 -9.13 15.21
CA GLY A 163 36.29 -8.19 15.91
C GLY A 163 36.35 -8.43 17.43
N SER A 164 35.95 -7.43 18.19
CA SER A 164 35.98 -7.50 19.66
C SER A 164 34.67 -8.05 20.29
N MET A 165 33.62 -8.31 19.47
CA MET A 165 32.32 -8.73 19.94
C MET A 165 31.65 -9.74 18.99
N THR A 166 30.69 -10.49 19.50
CA THR A 166 29.79 -11.34 18.71
C THR A 166 28.66 -10.51 18.12
N LEU A 167 27.88 -11.10 17.22
CA LEU A 167 26.66 -10.47 16.70
C LEU A 167 25.63 -10.27 17.81
N THR A 168 25.53 -11.22 18.76
CA THR A 168 24.61 -11.12 19.92
C THR A 168 24.98 -9.93 20.79
N ASP A 169 26.27 -9.78 21.12
CA ASP A 169 26.77 -8.62 21.89
C ASP A 169 26.45 -7.30 21.18
N PHE A 170 26.62 -7.26 19.85
CA PHE A 170 26.33 -6.06 19.05
C PHE A 170 24.85 -5.69 19.09
N LEU A 171 23.96 -6.69 19.03
CA LEU A 171 22.51 -6.47 19.06
C LEU A 171 22.03 -6.16 20.48
N GLU A 172 22.61 -6.78 21.52
CA GLU A 172 22.33 -6.46 22.92
C GLU A 172 22.85 -5.08 23.30
N ASP A 173 24.03 -4.68 22.83
CA ASP A 173 24.52 -3.31 22.94
C ASP A 173 23.59 -2.31 22.22
N ALA A 174 22.97 -2.70 21.11
CA ALA A 174 21.98 -1.89 20.41
C ALA A 174 20.64 -1.83 21.17
N ASP A 175 20.19 -2.93 21.78
CA ASP A 175 18.98 -3.01 22.62
C ASP A 175 19.20 -2.44 24.02
N ALA A 176 20.37 -2.64 24.63
CA ALA A 176 20.75 -2.05 25.91
C ALA A 176 20.95 -0.53 25.78
N PHE A 177 21.35 -0.05 24.60
CA PHE A 177 21.39 1.38 24.27
C PHE A 177 19.98 2.01 24.22
N ASP A 178 18.96 1.25 23.86
CA ASP A 178 17.57 1.69 23.96
C ASP A 178 16.99 1.55 25.40
N GLN A 179 17.58 0.70 26.24
CA GLN A 179 17.11 0.43 27.61
C GLN A 179 17.89 1.17 28.73
N ASP A 180 19.15 1.57 28.52
CA ASP A 180 20.06 2.01 29.57
C ASP A 180 20.36 3.51 29.59
N MET A 181 19.46 4.33 29.12
CA MET A 181 19.48 5.76 29.40
C MET A 181 18.86 6.14 30.76
N GLY A 182 18.73 5.16 31.66
CA GLY A 182 18.45 5.32 33.10
C GLY A 182 19.69 5.11 33.94
N GLY A 183 20.67 6.02 33.88
CA GLY A 183 21.68 6.24 34.90
C GLY A 183 22.66 5.08 35.20
N GLY A 184 23.59 4.80 34.29
CA GLY A 184 24.73 3.92 34.56
C GLY A 184 25.91 4.21 33.65
N ARG A 185 27.08 4.43 34.20
CA ARG A 185 28.34 4.83 33.54
C ARG A 185 28.71 3.87 32.42
N TYR A 186 28.80 4.40 31.18
CA TYR A 186 29.50 3.75 30.08
C TYR A 186 30.99 3.59 30.41
N GLY A 187 31.51 2.36 30.29
CA GLY A 187 32.92 2.05 30.39
C GLY A 187 33.75 2.71 29.26
N ASP A 188 35.05 2.83 29.48
CA ASP A 188 36.07 3.45 28.62
C ASP A 188 36.19 2.78 27.23
N ARG A 189 35.22 3.00 26.37
CA ARG A 189 35.25 2.50 24.98
C ARG A 189 35.73 3.60 24.05
N VAL A 190 36.83 3.35 23.33
CA VAL A 190 37.42 4.26 22.34
C VAL A 190 36.69 4.12 21.01
N ILE A 191 36.22 5.23 20.44
CA ILE A 191 35.56 5.26 19.10
C ILE A 191 36.65 5.50 18.07
N SER A 192 36.92 4.50 17.22
CA SER A 192 38.05 4.49 16.27
C SER A 192 37.84 5.35 15.01
N GLU A 193 38.93 5.75 14.37
CA GLU A 193 38.96 6.47 13.09
C GLU A 193 38.20 5.69 12.00
N GLY A 194 37.34 6.36 11.24
CA GLY A 194 36.47 5.74 10.21
C GLY A 194 35.02 5.55 10.62
N SER A 195 34.71 5.33 11.91
CA SER A 195 33.33 5.23 12.41
C SER A 195 32.87 6.45 13.22
N ARG A 196 33.81 7.37 13.60
CA ARG A 196 33.56 8.52 14.50
C ARG A 196 32.38 9.40 14.07
N ASN A 197 32.39 9.88 12.84
CA ASN A 197 31.37 10.83 12.36
C ASN A 197 29.98 10.18 12.29
N ALA A 198 29.88 8.92 11.86
CA ALA A 198 28.61 8.20 11.80
C ALA A 198 28.07 7.86 13.18
N THR A 199 28.95 7.45 14.11
CA THR A 199 28.59 7.14 15.51
C THR A 199 28.14 8.40 16.23
N MET A 200 28.90 9.49 16.11
CA MET A 200 28.57 10.76 16.75
C MET A 200 27.33 11.44 16.14
N SER A 201 27.08 11.29 14.85
CA SER A 201 25.82 11.79 14.23
C SER A 201 24.60 11.07 14.76
N ARG A 202 24.66 9.74 14.89
CA ARG A 202 23.59 8.94 15.49
C ARG A 202 23.40 9.28 16.96
N PHE A 203 24.48 9.43 17.72
CA PHE A 203 24.42 9.80 19.11
C PHE A 203 23.80 11.20 19.30
N ALA A 204 24.24 12.21 18.54
CA ALA A 204 23.67 13.55 18.58
C ALA A 204 22.15 13.54 18.29
N GLY A 205 21.71 12.80 17.26
CA GLY A 205 20.28 12.67 16.92
C GLY A 205 19.45 12.03 18.03
N ARG A 206 20.02 11.08 18.79
CA ARG A 206 19.33 10.43 19.92
C ARG A 206 19.29 11.31 21.16
N VAL A 207 20.41 11.92 21.52
CA VAL A 207 20.51 12.81 22.68
C VAL A 207 19.55 13.99 22.53
N ILE A 208 19.50 14.60 21.33
CA ILE A 208 18.62 15.72 21.07
C ILE A 208 17.12 15.31 21.05
N LYS A 209 16.80 14.08 20.62
CA LYS A 209 15.45 13.53 20.74
C LYS A 209 15.02 13.31 22.18
N LYS A 210 15.95 12.92 23.05
CA LYS A 210 15.66 12.57 24.44
C LYS A 210 15.63 13.78 25.38
N TYR A 211 16.57 14.68 25.22
CA TYR A 211 16.75 15.83 26.12
C TYR A 211 16.35 17.17 25.50
N GLY A 212 15.89 17.19 24.26
CA GLY A 212 15.66 18.42 23.51
C GLY A 212 16.98 19.10 23.07
N ASP A 213 16.85 20.30 22.49
CA ASP A 213 18.00 21.16 22.15
C ASP A 213 18.41 21.98 23.38
N THR A 214 19.04 21.31 24.36
CA THR A 214 19.44 21.87 25.64
C THR A 214 20.95 21.84 25.79
N ASP A 215 21.47 22.70 26.67
CA ASP A 215 22.90 22.71 27.03
C ASP A 215 23.34 21.36 27.64
N GLU A 216 22.47 20.71 28.38
CA GLU A 216 22.70 19.39 28.97
C GLU A 216 22.84 18.31 27.89
N ALA A 217 21.97 18.33 26.88
CA ALA A 217 22.05 17.45 25.73
C ALA A 217 23.36 17.64 24.95
N TYR A 218 23.78 18.90 24.74
CA TYR A 218 25.05 19.20 24.09
C TYR A 218 26.26 18.76 24.90
N GLN A 219 26.23 18.91 26.23
CA GLN A 219 27.30 18.44 27.10
C GLN A 219 27.42 16.90 27.06
N CYS A 220 26.31 16.19 27.11
CA CYS A 220 26.26 14.74 26.95
C CYS A 220 26.86 14.29 25.62
N PHE A 221 26.59 15.02 24.53
CA PHE A 221 27.21 14.78 23.23
C PHE A 221 28.74 15.00 23.23
N LEU A 222 29.22 16.05 23.90
CA LEU A 222 30.66 16.34 24.03
C LEU A 222 31.39 15.30 24.89
N ASP A 223 30.77 14.82 25.96
CA ASP A 223 31.32 13.79 26.80
C ASP A 223 31.52 12.46 26.07
N GLU A 224 30.59 12.11 25.19
CA GLU A 224 30.72 10.92 24.34
C GLU A 224 31.76 11.15 23.25
N ALA A 225 31.79 12.33 22.64
CA ALA A 225 32.79 12.69 21.62
C ALA A 225 34.23 12.67 22.14
N ALA A 226 34.44 12.89 23.45
CA ALA A 226 35.76 12.79 24.09
C ALA A 226 36.34 11.36 24.04
N LYS A 227 35.54 10.35 23.75
CA LYS A 227 35.96 8.93 23.59
C LYS A 227 36.47 8.63 22.17
N CYS A 228 36.42 9.58 21.24
CA CYS A 228 36.92 9.40 19.87
C CYS A 228 38.46 9.44 19.85
N ASP A 229 39.07 8.44 19.18
CA ASP A 229 40.53 8.41 18.95
C ASP A 229 40.84 8.17 17.45
N PRO A 230 41.50 9.13 16.78
CA PRO A 230 41.85 10.47 17.21
C PRO A 230 40.59 11.36 17.47
N PRO A 231 40.72 12.40 18.31
CA PRO A 231 39.59 13.26 18.64
C PRO A 231 38.98 13.94 17.40
N LEU A 232 37.67 14.18 17.42
CA LEU A 232 37.01 15.03 16.43
C LEU A 232 37.38 16.49 16.65
N SER A 233 37.53 17.25 15.57
CA SER A 233 37.78 18.69 15.67
C SER A 233 36.49 19.42 16.11
N ASP A 234 36.64 20.59 16.74
CA ASP A 234 35.53 21.46 17.13
C ASP A 234 34.60 21.83 15.94
N ALA A 235 35.16 21.90 14.73
CA ALA A 235 34.41 22.18 13.51
C ALA A 235 33.51 20.99 13.11
N GLU A 236 34.02 19.77 13.23
CA GLU A 236 33.26 18.54 12.98
C GLU A 236 32.17 18.34 14.03
N LEU A 237 32.46 18.50 15.30
CA LEU A 237 31.50 18.42 16.41
C LEU A 237 30.35 19.42 16.21
N LYS A 238 30.67 20.67 15.90
CA LYS A 238 29.65 21.70 15.62
C LYS A 238 28.81 21.37 14.37
N THR A 239 29.41 20.76 13.36
CA THR A 239 28.69 20.36 12.14
C THR A 239 27.70 19.24 12.41
N ILE A 240 28.14 18.23 13.17
CA ILE A 240 27.29 17.09 13.59
C ILE A 240 26.12 17.60 14.43
N TRP A 241 26.39 18.42 15.45
CA TRP A 241 25.36 18.97 16.33
C TRP A 241 24.34 19.83 15.59
N ARG A 242 24.79 20.73 14.74
CA ARG A 242 23.88 21.57 13.90
C ARG A 242 22.99 20.73 12.98
N SER A 243 23.50 19.61 12.48
CA SER A 243 22.69 18.69 11.68
C SER A 243 21.57 18.05 12.53
N ALA A 244 21.90 17.63 13.75
CA ALA A 244 20.93 17.09 14.70
C ALA A 244 19.90 18.15 15.14
N GLN A 245 20.34 19.38 15.38
CA GLN A 245 19.43 20.53 15.68
C GLN A 245 18.45 20.83 14.55
N LYS A 246 18.92 20.83 13.29
CA LYS A 246 18.04 21.03 12.13
C LYS A 246 17.01 19.91 11.99
N PHE A 247 17.40 18.68 12.28
CA PHE A 247 16.47 17.56 12.30
C PHE A 247 15.43 17.74 13.42
N PHE A 248 15.88 18.05 14.64
CA PHE A 248 15.02 18.27 15.79
C PHE A 248 14.05 19.44 15.59
N SER A 249 14.53 20.58 15.06
CA SER A 249 13.67 21.74 14.76
C SER A 249 12.57 21.41 13.75
N ARG A 250 12.83 20.50 12.80
CA ARG A 250 11.84 20.02 11.84
C ARG A 250 10.80 19.12 12.49
N VAL A 251 11.22 18.28 13.43
CA VAL A 251 10.34 17.40 14.22
C VAL A 251 9.53 18.21 15.24
N ALA A 252 10.16 19.15 15.94
CA ALA A 252 9.52 20.00 16.93
C ALA A 252 8.53 21.02 16.36
N SER A 253 8.60 21.31 15.07
CA SER A 253 7.65 22.21 14.38
C SER A 253 6.42 21.50 13.81
N GLN A 254 6.28 20.19 13.98
CA GLN A 254 5.12 19.44 13.54
C GLN A 254 3.98 19.55 14.58
N ASP A 255 2.76 19.75 14.09
CA ASP A 255 1.55 19.67 14.92
C ASP A 255 1.43 18.27 15.54
N GLY A 256 1.34 18.20 16.87
CA GLY A 256 1.33 16.93 17.60
C GLY A 256 2.67 16.54 18.21
N TYR A 257 3.72 17.38 18.09
CA TYR A 257 4.99 17.15 18.78
C TYR A 257 4.81 17.15 20.30
N VAL A 258 5.19 16.07 20.94
CA VAL A 258 5.24 15.94 22.40
C VAL A 258 6.69 16.17 22.84
N PRO A 259 6.97 17.19 23.69
CA PRO A 259 8.32 17.44 24.18
C PRO A 259 8.89 16.22 24.93
N PRO A 260 10.22 16.00 24.88
CA PRO A 260 10.86 14.88 25.55
C PRO A 260 10.58 14.79 27.06
N GLU A 261 10.37 15.92 27.70
CA GLU A 261 10.03 16.01 29.13
C GLU A 261 8.65 15.42 29.43
N VAL A 262 7.69 15.56 28.51
CA VAL A 262 6.35 14.95 28.60
C VAL A 262 6.37 13.48 28.15
N TYR A 263 7.25 13.14 27.19
CA TYR A 263 7.38 11.77 26.66
C TYR A 263 8.06 10.82 27.65
N ASN A 264 8.99 11.32 28.47
CA ASN A 264 9.73 10.51 29.44
C ASN A 264 8.95 10.25 30.73
N ASP A 265 7.90 11.03 31.03
CA ASP A 265 7.08 10.87 32.23
C ASP A 265 5.92 9.84 32.07
N ASP A 266 5.67 9.33 30.83
CA ASP A 266 4.44 8.59 30.53
C ASP A 266 4.64 7.28 29.75
N THR A 267 5.70 6.54 30.05
CA THR A 267 6.04 5.28 29.34
C THR A 267 5.36 4.03 29.91
N SER A 268 4.60 4.13 31.01
CA SER A 268 3.95 2.97 31.60
C SER A 268 2.74 2.49 30.80
N TYR A 269 2.70 1.19 30.53
CA TYR A 269 1.52 0.50 29.96
C TYR A 269 0.54 0.02 31.04
N LYS A 270 0.78 0.35 32.30
CA LYS A 270 -0.08 -0.01 33.43
C LYS A 270 -1.34 0.85 33.37
N PRO A 271 -2.55 0.27 33.28
CA PRO A 271 -3.78 1.05 33.32
C PRO A 271 -4.01 1.62 34.73
N GLU A 272 -4.71 2.75 34.80
CA GLU A 272 -5.12 3.36 36.07
C GLU A 272 -6.05 2.43 36.87
N ASP A 273 -6.95 1.77 36.15
CA ASP A 273 -7.81 0.71 36.69
C ASP A 273 -7.67 -0.59 35.87
N PHE A 274 -7.90 -1.73 36.51
CA PHE A 274 -7.79 -3.06 35.88
C PHE A 274 -9.09 -3.52 35.24
N SER A 275 -9.82 -2.60 34.57
CA SER A 275 -11.04 -2.85 33.81
C SER A 275 -10.79 -3.04 32.31
N ASP A 276 -11.85 -3.33 31.54
CA ASP A 276 -11.80 -3.36 30.08
C ASP A 276 -11.65 -1.95 29.50
N VAL A 277 -12.24 -0.94 30.17
CA VAL A 277 -12.13 0.47 29.79
C VAL A 277 -10.72 0.99 30.03
N GLY A 278 -10.15 0.79 31.22
CA GLY A 278 -8.76 1.21 31.50
C GLY A 278 -7.75 0.56 30.55
N GLN A 279 -7.99 -0.70 30.14
CA GLN A 279 -7.17 -1.35 29.11
C GLN A 279 -7.31 -0.69 27.74
N ALA A 280 -8.53 -0.27 27.36
CA ALA A 280 -8.81 0.43 26.10
C ALA A 280 -8.18 1.84 26.08
N GLU A 281 -8.16 2.54 27.22
CA GLU A 281 -7.49 3.83 27.37
C GLU A 281 -5.99 3.72 27.13
N VAL A 282 -5.34 2.70 27.70
CA VAL A 282 -3.92 2.43 27.45
C VAL A 282 -3.66 2.10 25.99
N LEU A 283 -4.55 1.29 25.36
CA LEU A 283 -4.44 1.01 23.92
C LEU A 283 -4.53 2.30 23.10
N ALA A 284 -5.53 3.12 23.35
CA ALA A 284 -5.73 4.38 22.63
C ALA A 284 -4.56 5.37 22.84
N LYS A 285 -4.08 5.48 24.08
CA LYS A 285 -2.96 6.36 24.44
C LYS A 285 -1.68 6.02 23.67
N HIS A 286 -1.31 4.76 23.61
CA HIS A 286 -0.02 4.33 23.05
C HIS A 286 -0.07 3.97 21.55
N PHE A 287 -1.24 3.68 21.00
CA PHE A 287 -1.35 3.17 19.63
C PHE A 287 -2.30 3.99 18.72
N SER A 288 -2.73 5.19 19.15
CA SER A 288 -3.60 6.03 18.31
C SER A 288 -2.96 6.46 16.99
N ASN A 289 -1.63 6.54 16.89
CA ASN A 289 -0.92 6.85 15.66
C ASN A 289 -0.81 5.64 14.71
N GLU A 290 -1.08 4.43 15.21
CA GLU A 290 -0.99 3.18 14.47
C GLU A 290 -2.36 2.53 14.24
N LEU A 291 -3.35 2.76 15.12
CA LEU A 291 -4.66 2.15 15.08
C LEU A 291 -5.76 3.21 15.22
N ARG A 292 -6.73 3.17 14.30
CA ARG A 292 -7.93 4.00 14.33
C ARG A 292 -9.16 3.15 14.07
N TYR A 293 -10.32 3.68 14.41
CA TYR A 293 -11.62 3.08 14.16
C TYR A 293 -12.52 4.06 13.41
N SER A 294 -13.25 3.59 12.41
CA SER A 294 -14.31 4.37 11.78
C SER A 294 -15.54 3.50 11.54
N PRO A 295 -16.75 4.00 11.77
CA PRO A 295 -17.98 3.24 11.48
C PRO A 295 -18.07 2.72 10.04
N ALA A 296 -17.44 3.42 9.09
CA ALA A 296 -17.47 3.07 7.67
C ALA A 296 -16.45 1.98 7.25
N THR A 297 -15.34 1.86 7.96
CA THR A 297 -14.25 0.92 7.63
C THR A 297 -13.98 -0.10 8.73
N HIS A 298 -14.53 0.10 9.95
CA HIS A 298 -14.11 -0.56 11.17
C HIS A 298 -12.65 -0.19 11.52
N PHE A 299 -11.84 -1.13 12.03
CA PHE A 299 -10.45 -0.84 12.36
C PHE A 299 -9.60 -0.63 11.11
N ILE A 300 -8.81 0.43 11.15
CA ILE A 300 -7.74 0.72 10.21
C ILE A 300 -6.43 0.79 10.96
N ARG A 301 -5.39 0.19 10.36
CA ARG A 301 -4.04 0.20 10.89
C ARG A 301 -3.10 0.88 9.90
N TYR A 302 -2.24 1.77 10.38
CA TYR A 302 -1.20 2.40 9.59
C TYR A 302 -0.09 1.39 9.25
N THR A 303 0.31 1.34 7.97
CA THR A 303 1.27 0.36 7.42
C THR A 303 2.58 1.01 6.98
N GLU A 304 3.01 2.09 7.63
CA GLU A 304 4.14 2.96 7.25
C GLU A 304 3.88 3.85 6.03
N HIS A 305 2.92 3.49 5.18
CA HIS A 305 2.59 4.23 3.95
C HIS A 305 1.15 4.74 3.94
N TYR A 306 0.20 3.90 4.37
CA TYR A 306 -1.23 4.21 4.32
C TYR A 306 -2.02 3.45 5.39
N TRP A 307 -3.25 3.86 5.64
CA TRP A 307 -4.17 3.21 6.57
C TRP A 307 -4.91 2.05 5.90
N LYS A 308 -4.67 0.84 6.37
CA LYS A 308 -5.29 -0.37 5.83
C LYS A 308 -6.43 -0.84 6.72
N GLU A 309 -7.62 -1.10 6.12
CA GLU A 309 -8.74 -1.77 6.81
C GLU A 309 -8.35 -3.21 7.16
N THR A 310 -8.27 -3.54 8.45
CA THR A 310 -7.82 -4.87 8.88
C THR A 310 -8.19 -5.18 10.34
N GLU A 311 -9.09 -6.14 10.54
CA GLU A 311 -9.40 -6.69 11.87
C GLU A 311 -8.22 -7.49 12.46
N PRO A 312 -7.52 -8.37 11.70
CA PRO A 312 -6.32 -9.03 12.22
C PRO A 312 -5.21 -8.05 12.62
N GLY A 313 -5.12 -6.91 11.93
CA GLY A 313 -4.17 -5.85 12.29
C GLY A 313 -4.49 -5.21 13.63
N ALA A 314 -5.74 -4.96 13.94
CA ALA A 314 -6.18 -4.46 15.24
C ALA A 314 -5.88 -5.47 16.37
N GLN A 315 -6.14 -6.76 16.12
CA GLN A 315 -5.78 -7.82 17.05
C GLN A 315 -4.27 -7.88 17.32
N ALA A 316 -3.45 -7.70 16.28
CA ALA A 316 -2.00 -7.69 16.41
C ALA A 316 -1.51 -6.53 17.31
N VAL A 317 -2.10 -5.34 17.18
CA VAL A 317 -1.81 -4.19 18.06
C VAL A 317 -2.19 -4.51 19.51
N ALA A 318 -3.36 -5.10 19.74
CA ALA A 318 -3.79 -5.49 21.09
C ALA A 318 -2.88 -6.61 21.70
N HIS A 319 -2.39 -7.53 20.88
CA HIS A 319 -1.41 -8.53 21.30
C HIS A 319 -0.07 -7.86 21.68
N GLU A 320 0.37 -6.89 20.90
CA GLU A 320 1.59 -6.13 21.19
C GLU A 320 1.47 -5.37 22.51
N LEU A 321 0.36 -4.67 22.74
CA LEU A 321 0.09 -4.03 24.03
C LEU A 321 0.22 -5.02 25.19
N THR A 322 -0.48 -6.16 25.09
CA THR A 322 -0.44 -7.14 26.20
C THR A 322 0.94 -7.78 26.40
N ARG A 323 1.75 -7.87 25.34
CA ARG A 323 3.13 -8.34 25.42
C ARG A 323 4.01 -7.32 26.19
N ARG A 324 3.90 -6.03 25.85
CA ARG A 324 4.62 -4.95 26.54
C ARG A 324 4.21 -4.87 28.00
N GLN A 325 2.90 -4.92 28.28
CA GLN A 325 2.39 -4.94 29.67
C GLN A 325 2.92 -6.11 30.48
N LEU A 326 2.97 -7.32 29.92
CA LEU A 326 3.48 -8.48 30.65
C LEU A 326 4.97 -8.36 30.93
N LYS A 327 5.77 -7.83 29.99
CA LYS A 327 7.20 -7.56 30.19
C LYS A 327 7.40 -6.54 31.34
N GLU A 328 6.70 -5.42 31.29
CA GLU A 328 6.72 -4.38 32.33
C GLU A 328 6.31 -4.95 33.70
N ALA A 329 5.14 -5.57 33.77
CA ALA A 329 4.62 -6.13 35.02
C ALA A 329 5.52 -7.22 35.64
N THR A 330 6.25 -7.97 34.80
CA THR A 330 7.20 -8.96 35.26
C THR A 330 8.45 -8.30 35.87
N LYS A 331 8.93 -7.23 35.24
CA LYS A 331 10.04 -6.41 35.76
C LYS A 331 9.64 -5.77 37.10
N ASP A 332 8.50 -5.09 37.16
CA ASP A 332 7.99 -4.46 38.39
C ASP A 332 7.86 -5.46 39.55
N MET A 333 7.37 -6.68 39.24
CA MET A 333 7.23 -7.71 40.23
C MET A 333 8.59 -8.21 40.78
N GLN A 334 9.59 -8.35 39.87
CA GLN A 334 10.96 -8.74 40.30
C GLN A 334 11.62 -7.66 41.16
N GLU A 335 11.47 -6.40 40.79
CA GLU A 335 12.01 -5.27 41.57
C GLU A 335 11.34 -5.14 42.93
N ALA A 336 10.01 -5.28 42.98
CA ALA A 336 9.26 -5.24 44.23
C ALA A 336 9.59 -6.44 45.15
N LEU A 337 9.80 -7.63 44.58
CA LEU A 337 10.24 -8.81 45.34
C LEU A 337 11.62 -8.59 45.95
N LYS A 338 12.57 -8.07 45.16
CA LYS A 338 13.91 -7.75 45.63
C LYS A 338 13.87 -6.71 46.75
N LYS A 339 13.07 -5.65 46.64
CA LYS A 339 12.88 -4.67 47.73
C LYS A 339 12.36 -5.34 49.03
N MET A 340 11.40 -6.27 48.90
CA MET A 340 10.87 -7.04 50.04
C MET A 340 11.94 -7.93 50.71
N GLU A 341 12.79 -8.56 49.89
CA GLU A 341 13.90 -9.39 50.39
C GLU A 341 14.95 -8.51 51.11
N ASP A 342 15.36 -7.41 50.48
CA ASP A 342 16.38 -6.48 50.98
C ASP A 342 15.97 -5.83 52.33
N CYS A 343 14.68 -5.47 52.51
CA CYS A 343 14.17 -4.91 53.77
C CYS A 343 13.76 -5.98 54.81
N GLY A 344 13.85 -7.27 54.46
CA GLY A 344 13.52 -8.39 55.35
C GLY A 344 12.03 -8.65 55.54
N ALA A 345 11.15 -8.02 54.76
CA ALA A 345 9.70 -8.24 54.83
C ALA A 345 9.31 -9.68 54.46
N GLN A 346 10.03 -10.30 53.51
CA GLN A 346 9.80 -11.69 53.08
C GLN A 346 10.00 -12.67 54.26
N THR A 347 11.00 -12.48 55.07
CA THR A 347 11.30 -13.34 56.28
C THR A 347 10.15 -13.31 57.28
N ILE A 348 9.51 -12.16 57.46
CA ILE A 348 8.33 -12.03 58.32
C ILE A 348 7.13 -12.77 57.77
N LEU A 349 6.92 -12.68 56.45
CA LEU A 349 5.82 -13.39 55.76
C LEU A 349 5.98 -14.92 55.83
N ASP A 350 7.19 -15.42 55.69
CA ASP A 350 7.48 -16.86 55.74
C ASP A 350 7.31 -17.43 57.17
N GLY A 351 7.45 -16.59 58.19
CA GLY A 351 7.36 -17.01 59.62
C GLY A 351 5.96 -16.95 60.21
N THR A 352 4.95 -16.34 59.57
CA THR A 352 3.62 -16.16 60.19
C THR A 352 2.50 -15.98 59.16
N SER A 353 1.24 -15.91 59.64
CA SER A 353 0.09 -15.63 58.74
C SER A 353 0.11 -14.19 58.25
N LYS A 354 -0.42 -13.95 57.04
CA LYS A 354 -0.43 -12.61 56.39
C LYS A 354 -0.93 -11.49 57.29
N ALA A 355 -2.06 -11.66 57.95
CA ALA A 355 -2.67 -10.66 58.82
C ALA A 355 -1.79 -10.34 60.07
N LYS A 356 -1.00 -11.30 60.54
CA LYS A 356 -0.07 -11.10 61.64
C LYS A 356 1.26 -10.54 61.17
N ALA A 357 1.68 -10.88 59.95
CA ALA A 357 2.87 -10.33 59.31
C ALA A 357 2.76 -8.82 59.11
N GLU A 358 1.62 -8.34 58.62
CA GLU A 358 1.35 -6.90 58.43
C GLU A 358 1.42 -6.10 59.73
N GLN A 359 1.05 -6.70 60.86
CA GLN A 359 1.18 -6.06 62.18
C GLN A 359 2.60 -6.04 62.74
N LEU A 360 3.47 -6.92 62.27
CA LEU A 360 4.87 -7.05 62.71
C LEU A 360 5.86 -6.29 61.84
N MET A 361 5.43 -5.83 60.64
CA MET A 361 6.25 -5.09 59.70
C MET A 361 6.44 -3.64 60.16
N SER A 362 7.63 -3.11 59.95
CA SER A 362 7.87 -1.67 59.98
C SER A 362 7.15 -0.95 58.83
N ASP A 363 7.04 0.37 58.90
CA ASP A 363 6.40 1.17 57.82
C ASP A 363 7.08 0.95 56.47
N GLU A 364 8.42 0.87 56.44
CA GLU A 364 9.20 0.59 55.21
C GLU A 364 8.90 -0.82 54.66
N GLN A 365 8.86 -1.83 55.55
CA GLN A 365 8.55 -3.21 55.15
C GLN A 365 7.10 -3.35 54.68
N LEU A 366 6.17 -2.62 55.31
CA LEU A 366 4.77 -2.61 54.88
C LEU A 366 4.58 -1.92 53.53
N GLU A 367 5.34 -0.87 53.26
CA GLU A 367 5.34 -0.19 51.97
C GLU A 367 5.87 -1.10 50.83
N ALA A 368 7.04 -1.74 51.05
CA ALA A 368 7.60 -2.72 50.13
C ALA A 368 6.64 -3.90 49.86
N TYR A 369 5.93 -4.36 50.88
CA TYR A 369 4.92 -5.42 50.75
C TYR A 369 3.71 -4.96 49.91
N LYS A 370 3.23 -3.73 50.11
CA LYS A 370 2.14 -3.14 49.29
C LYS A 370 2.55 -2.97 47.84
N GLU A 371 3.79 -2.50 47.58
CA GLU A 371 4.34 -2.44 46.22
C GLU A 371 4.35 -3.82 45.55
N PHE A 372 4.84 -4.85 46.25
CA PHE A 372 4.83 -6.22 45.75
C PHE A 372 3.41 -6.73 45.43
N LEU A 373 2.44 -6.47 46.31
CA LEU A 373 1.05 -6.87 46.04
C LEU A 373 0.47 -6.16 44.83
N SER A 374 0.78 -4.87 44.65
CA SER A 374 0.38 -4.08 43.49
C SER A 374 1.02 -4.62 42.20
N ALA A 375 2.33 -4.87 42.20
CA ALA A 375 3.04 -5.45 41.07
C ALA A 375 2.51 -6.86 40.71
N LYS A 376 2.25 -7.69 41.71
CA LYS A 376 1.63 -9.02 41.49
C LYS A 376 0.22 -8.94 40.91
N ALA A 377 -0.59 -7.97 41.34
CA ALA A 377 -1.92 -7.74 40.80
C ALA A 377 -1.84 -7.30 39.31
N TYR A 378 -0.90 -6.41 39.00
CA TYR A 378 -0.66 -5.97 37.63
C TYR A 378 -0.18 -7.13 36.74
N GLN A 379 0.75 -7.96 37.19
CA GLN A 379 1.21 -9.13 36.44
C GLN A 379 0.04 -10.10 36.14
N SER A 380 -0.77 -10.37 37.17
CA SER A 380 -1.95 -11.24 37.03
C SER A 380 -2.98 -10.66 36.05
N PHE A 381 -3.14 -9.34 36.06
CA PHE A 381 -3.99 -8.62 35.09
C PHE A 381 -3.40 -8.76 33.67
N ALA A 382 -2.13 -8.39 33.46
CA ALA A 382 -1.47 -8.44 32.15
C ALA A 382 -1.52 -9.84 31.53
N LEU A 383 -1.31 -10.89 32.35
CA LEU A 383 -1.42 -12.28 31.88
C LEU A 383 -2.84 -12.61 31.40
N ARG A 384 -3.87 -12.24 32.16
CA ARG A 384 -5.27 -12.51 31.80
C ARG A 384 -5.70 -11.75 30.55
N ARG A 385 -5.17 -10.53 30.31
CA ARG A 385 -5.48 -9.73 29.11
C ARG A 385 -5.04 -10.35 27.79
N ARG A 386 -4.27 -11.41 27.83
CA ARG A 386 -3.86 -12.20 26.66
C ARG A 386 -4.91 -13.20 26.17
N ASP A 387 -5.96 -13.45 26.96
CA ASP A 387 -7.07 -14.32 26.53
C ASP A 387 -7.92 -13.60 25.47
N SER A 388 -8.39 -14.37 24.47
CA SER A 388 -9.15 -13.87 23.31
C SER A 388 -10.35 -12.99 23.68
N LYS A 389 -11.09 -13.36 24.72
CA LYS A 389 -12.25 -12.59 25.18
C LYS A 389 -11.89 -11.17 25.64
N TYR A 390 -10.73 -11.01 26.29
CA TYR A 390 -10.27 -9.70 26.78
C TYR A 390 -9.65 -8.88 25.65
N ILE A 391 -8.96 -9.52 24.68
CA ILE A 391 -8.53 -8.84 23.46
C ILE A 391 -9.73 -8.24 22.71
N THR A 392 -10.79 -9.03 22.55
CA THR A 392 -12.03 -8.56 21.88
C THR A 392 -12.70 -7.44 22.69
N ALA A 393 -12.78 -7.56 24.02
CA ALA A 393 -13.34 -6.52 24.88
C ALA A 393 -12.53 -5.22 24.79
N THR A 394 -11.20 -5.27 24.89
CA THR A 394 -10.31 -4.11 24.74
C THR A 394 -10.55 -3.38 23.41
N LEU A 395 -10.57 -4.12 22.31
CA LEU A 395 -10.81 -3.53 20.99
C LEU A 395 -12.20 -2.90 20.91
N LYS A 396 -13.23 -3.56 21.44
CA LYS A 396 -14.58 -3.01 21.43
C LYS A 396 -14.72 -1.73 22.26
N GLU A 397 -14.17 -1.70 23.46
CA GLU A 397 -14.22 -0.52 24.33
C GLU A 397 -13.31 0.62 23.82
N SER A 398 -12.32 0.34 22.95
CA SER A 398 -11.46 1.37 22.35
C SER A 398 -12.13 2.13 21.18
N HIS A 399 -13.27 1.67 20.64
CA HIS A 399 -13.93 2.33 19.50
C HIS A 399 -14.12 3.85 19.72
N PRO A 400 -14.75 4.33 20.80
CA PRO A 400 -15.00 5.77 20.97
C PRO A 400 -13.70 6.59 21.15
N MET A 401 -12.62 5.96 21.62
CA MET A 401 -11.35 6.63 21.85
C MET A 401 -10.48 6.74 20.59
N LEU A 402 -10.64 5.77 19.67
CA LEU A 402 -9.92 5.68 18.41
C LEU A 402 -10.74 6.18 17.22
N GLU A 403 -11.98 6.66 17.46
CA GLU A 403 -12.89 7.04 16.39
C GLU A 403 -12.35 8.18 15.55
N ILE A 404 -12.46 8.01 14.24
CA ILE A 404 -12.21 9.01 13.22
C ILE A 404 -13.42 9.12 12.29
N SER A 405 -13.79 10.35 11.94
CA SER A 405 -14.89 10.59 11.02
C SER A 405 -14.61 9.99 9.64
N PRO A 406 -15.58 9.32 9.01
CA PRO A 406 -15.43 8.86 7.62
C PRO A 406 -15.06 9.96 6.61
N ARG A 407 -15.31 11.23 6.94
CA ARG A 407 -15.00 12.39 6.09
C ARG A 407 -13.53 12.80 6.17
N ASP A 408 -12.84 12.43 7.24
CA ASP A 408 -11.41 12.73 7.43
C ASP A 408 -10.52 11.73 6.69
N LEU A 409 -11.08 10.57 6.30
CA LEU A 409 -10.38 9.57 5.49
C LEU A 409 -10.31 10.02 4.03
N ASP A 410 -9.08 9.98 3.45
CA ASP A 410 -8.80 10.39 2.07
C ASP A 410 -9.27 11.84 1.77
N ALA A 411 -9.22 12.74 2.76
CA ALA A 411 -9.80 14.09 2.68
C ALA A 411 -9.09 15.02 1.69
N ASP A 412 -7.77 14.89 1.51
CA ASP A 412 -7.06 15.66 0.47
C ASP A 412 -7.18 14.98 -0.91
N PRO A 413 -7.98 15.55 -1.83
CA PRO A 413 -8.17 14.95 -3.15
C PRO A 413 -6.93 15.00 -4.03
N PHE A 414 -5.93 15.80 -3.68
CA PHE A 414 -4.69 15.96 -4.44
C PHE A 414 -3.52 15.13 -3.90
N ALA A 415 -3.67 14.51 -2.74
CA ALA A 415 -2.67 13.61 -2.20
C ALA A 415 -2.79 12.21 -2.86
N LEU A 416 -1.71 11.71 -3.43
CA LEU A 416 -1.61 10.38 -4.01
C LEU A 416 -0.51 9.58 -3.32
N CYS A 417 -0.87 8.55 -2.57
CA CYS A 417 0.08 7.67 -1.90
C CYS A 417 0.63 6.61 -2.86
N THR A 418 1.95 6.49 -2.91
CA THR A 418 2.69 5.46 -3.66
C THR A 418 3.61 4.69 -2.69
N PRO A 419 4.20 3.56 -3.05
CA PRO A 419 5.12 2.84 -2.15
C PRO A 419 6.32 3.66 -1.64
N ALA A 420 6.83 4.62 -2.42
CA ALA A 420 8.02 5.39 -2.04
C ALA A 420 7.71 6.76 -1.42
N ALA A 421 6.58 7.39 -1.75
CA ALA A 421 6.26 8.75 -1.31
C ALA A 421 4.78 9.08 -1.50
N THR A 422 4.29 10.10 -0.81
CA THR A 422 3.01 10.75 -1.09
C THR A 422 3.23 11.96 -2.02
N TYR A 423 2.47 12.04 -3.12
CA TYR A 423 2.60 13.09 -4.13
C TYR A 423 1.47 14.11 -4.00
N ASP A 424 1.80 15.40 -4.00
CA ASP A 424 0.86 16.48 -4.26
C ASP A 424 0.70 16.66 -5.78
N LEU A 425 -0.44 16.22 -6.31
CA LEU A 425 -0.75 16.23 -7.75
C LEU A 425 -0.73 17.64 -8.37
N ARG A 426 -0.93 18.71 -7.57
CA ARG A 426 -0.82 20.10 -8.05
C ARG A 426 0.60 20.44 -8.50
N ARG A 427 1.59 19.79 -7.90
CA ARG A 427 3.02 19.94 -8.21
C ARG A 427 3.55 18.86 -9.17
N GLY A 428 2.76 17.83 -9.45
CA GLY A 428 3.16 16.69 -10.27
C GLY A 428 4.28 15.89 -9.62
N LEU A 429 5.25 15.40 -10.39
CA LEU A 429 6.37 14.62 -9.87
C LEU A 429 7.25 15.40 -8.87
N ALA A 430 7.29 16.73 -8.94
CA ALA A 430 7.98 17.57 -7.96
C ALA A 430 7.24 17.70 -6.62
N GLY A 431 6.06 17.10 -6.48
CA GLY A 431 5.23 17.13 -5.28
C GLY A 431 5.47 15.98 -4.31
N ALA A 432 6.53 15.20 -4.48
CA ALA A 432 6.87 14.11 -3.58
C ALA A 432 7.16 14.59 -2.16
N ARG A 433 6.62 13.91 -1.16
CA ARG A 433 6.88 14.11 0.27
C ARG A 433 6.81 12.79 1.02
N GLU A 434 7.36 12.73 2.21
CA GLU A 434 7.26 11.58 3.09
C GLU A 434 5.80 11.23 3.42
N HIS A 435 5.55 9.97 3.72
CA HIS A 435 4.25 9.51 4.20
C HIS A 435 3.97 10.06 5.60
N SER A 436 2.73 10.42 5.88
CA SER A 436 2.29 10.79 7.22
C SER A 436 1.02 10.03 7.61
N PRO A 437 0.94 9.47 8.84
CA PRO A 437 -0.30 8.90 9.35
C PRO A 437 -1.43 9.93 9.44
N GLU A 438 -1.11 11.22 9.57
CA GLU A 438 -2.06 12.33 9.66
C GLU A 438 -2.78 12.63 8.35
N ASP A 439 -2.28 12.13 7.22
CA ASP A 439 -2.95 12.23 5.92
C ASP A 439 -4.21 11.36 5.85
N PHE A 440 -4.36 10.38 6.73
CA PHE A 440 -5.46 9.41 6.75
C PHE A 440 -5.77 8.78 5.39
N ILE A 441 -4.76 8.62 4.54
CA ILE A 441 -4.91 8.01 3.21
C ILE A 441 -5.15 6.51 3.37
N THR A 442 -6.21 5.98 2.74
CA THR A 442 -6.60 4.56 2.84
C THR A 442 -6.26 3.74 1.60
N LYS A 443 -5.66 4.33 0.60
CA LYS A 443 -5.32 3.69 -0.69
C LYS A 443 -3.86 3.95 -1.04
N ILE A 444 -3.31 3.06 -1.84
CA ILE A 444 -1.93 3.16 -2.35
C ILE A 444 -1.87 2.65 -3.79
N THR A 445 -1.01 3.24 -4.60
CA THR A 445 -0.69 2.71 -5.94
C THR A 445 0.14 1.43 -5.82
N SER A 446 0.23 0.65 -6.88
CA SER A 446 1.02 -0.60 -6.87
C SER A 446 2.50 -0.38 -7.16
N VAL A 447 2.88 0.79 -7.70
CA VAL A 447 4.25 1.17 -8.05
C VAL A 447 4.48 2.64 -7.67
N SER A 448 5.75 3.04 -7.59
CA SER A 448 6.16 4.44 -7.48
C SER A 448 6.50 5.01 -8.86
N PRO A 449 6.33 6.33 -9.11
CA PRO A 449 6.63 6.90 -10.41
C PRO A 449 8.13 7.04 -10.64
N SER A 450 8.59 6.67 -11.84
CA SER A 450 9.95 6.93 -12.34
C SER A 450 9.96 6.99 -13.88
N SER A 451 11.11 7.22 -14.49
CA SER A 451 11.29 7.15 -15.95
C SER A 451 11.54 5.74 -16.49
N LYS A 452 11.55 4.72 -15.61
CA LYS A 452 11.82 3.34 -16.03
C LYS A 452 10.75 2.83 -16.99
N GLY A 453 11.18 2.42 -18.19
CA GLY A 453 10.28 1.92 -19.23
C GLY A 453 9.53 3.01 -20.00
N GLU A 454 9.92 4.28 -19.92
CA GLU A 454 9.25 5.40 -20.57
C GLU A 454 9.10 5.18 -22.08
N GLN A 455 10.14 4.74 -22.77
CA GLN A 455 10.07 4.48 -24.22
C GLN A 455 9.09 3.35 -24.54
N ILE A 456 9.01 2.31 -23.70
CA ILE A 456 8.03 1.21 -23.88
C ILE A 456 6.59 1.75 -23.82
N TRP A 457 6.34 2.68 -22.88
CA TRP A 457 5.03 3.30 -22.73
C TRP A 457 4.70 4.22 -23.90
N LEU A 458 5.64 5.08 -24.32
CA LEU A 458 5.46 6.00 -25.45
C LEU A 458 5.20 5.23 -26.75
N ASP A 459 5.97 4.19 -27.03
CA ASP A 459 5.76 3.32 -28.21
C ASP A 459 4.38 2.66 -28.17
N CYS A 460 3.89 2.28 -26.99
CA CYS A 460 2.56 1.71 -26.81
C CYS A 460 1.46 2.75 -27.11
N LEU A 461 1.62 3.98 -26.61
CA LEU A 461 0.69 5.08 -26.87
C LEU A 461 0.63 5.44 -28.36
N ASP A 462 1.78 5.56 -29.00
CA ASP A 462 1.88 5.84 -30.44
C ASP A 462 1.18 4.77 -31.28
N LEU A 463 1.36 3.50 -30.92
CA LEU A 463 0.70 2.39 -31.60
C LEU A 463 -0.83 2.42 -31.42
N ILE A 464 -1.29 2.58 -30.16
CA ILE A 464 -2.72 2.51 -29.83
C ILE A 464 -3.49 3.72 -30.40
N PHE A 465 -2.91 4.91 -30.36
CA PHE A 465 -3.53 6.15 -30.80
C PHE A 465 -3.09 6.61 -32.20
N CYS A 466 -2.50 5.70 -32.98
CA CYS A 466 -2.13 5.94 -34.37
C CYS A 466 -1.30 7.21 -34.58
N HIS A 467 -0.30 7.46 -33.69
CA HIS A 467 0.58 8.64 -33.66
C HIS A 467 -0.15 9.99 -33.54
N ASN A 468 -1.40 9.99 -33.05
CA ASN A 468 -2.16 11.21 -32.81
C ASN A 468 -1.78 11.85 -31.47
N GLN A 469 -0.82 12.77 -31.49
CA GLN A 469 -0.32 13.42 -30.27
C GLN A 469 -1.41 14.20 -29.51
N GLN A 470 -2.34 14.84 -30.22
CA GLN A 470 -3.44 15.57 -29.57
C GLN A 470 -4.36 14.63 -28.78
N LEU A 471 -4.61 13.44 -29.33
CA LEU A 471 -5.41 12.42 -28.66
C LEU A 471 -4.62 11.82 -27.47
N ILE A 472 -3.32 11.58 -27.61
CA ILE A 472 -2.46 11.11 -26.52
C ILE A 472 -2.45 12.11 -25.37
N ASP A 473 -2.26 13.39 -25.65
CA ASP A 473 -2.28 14.45 -24.63
C ASP A 473 -3.65 14.58 -23.94
N TYR A 474 -4.73 14.42 -24.70
CA TYR A 474 -6.09 14.41 -24.17
C TYR A 474 -6.31 13.23 -23.22
N VAL A 475 -5.94 12.03 -23.65
CA VAL A 475 -6.09 10.80 -22.86
C VAL A 475 -5.18 10.86 -21.60
N GLN A 476 -4.01 11.49 -21.70
CA GLN A 476 -3.17 11.75 -20.52
C GLN A 476 -3.92 12.57 -19.46
N MET A 477 -4.59 13.63 -19.86
CA MET A 477 -5.38 14.47 -18.96
C MET A 477 -6.59 13.74 -18.40
N ILE A 478 -7.26 12.90 -19.20
CA ILE A 478 -8.34 12.01 -18.72
C ILE A 478 -7.81 11.03 -17.66
N CYS A 479 -6.66 10.38 -17.88
CA CYS A 479 -6.01 9.53 -16.88
C CYS A 479 -5.57 10.35 -15.64
N GLY A 480 -5.20 11.61 -15.84
CA GLY A 480 -4.90 12.55 -14.77
C GLY A 480 -6.10 12.85 -13.86
N LEU A 481 -7.31 12.95 -14.41
CA LEU A 481 -8.55 13.04 -13.61
C LEU A 481 -8.74 11.78 -12.74
N ALA A 482 -8.38 10.62 -13.27
CA ALA A 482 -8.53 9.33 -12.60
C ALA A 482 -7.59 9.11 -11.40
N VAL A 483 -6.72 10.05 -11.06
CA VAL A 483 -5.90 10.03 -9.84
C VAL A 483 -6.25 11.14 -8.86
N ILE A 484 -7.15 12.05 -9.23
CA ILE A 484 -7.66 13.11 -8.35
C ILE A 484 -8.83 12.54 -7.55
N GLY A 485 -8.81 12.72 -6.24
CA GLY A 485 -9.80 12.17 -5.30
C GLY A 485 -11.12 12.95 -5.24
N LYS A 486 -11.50 13.66 -6.32
CA LYS A 486 -12.75 14.42 -6.44
C LYS A 486 -13.18 14.50 -7.88
N VAL A 487 -14.48 14.42 -8.12
CA VAL A 487 -15.06 14.60 -9.46
C VAL A 487 -15.11 16.09 -9.79
N TYR A 488 -14.34 16.51 -10.79
CA TYR A 488 -14.38 17.86 -11.37
C TYR A 488 -15.01 17.86 -12.74
N VAL A 489 -14.99 16.73 -13.45
CA VAL A 489 -15.61 16.53 -14.75
C VAL A 489 -16.61 15.38 -14.62
N GLU A 490 -17.90 15.70 -14.66
CA GLU A 490 -18.98 14.72 -14.58
C GLU A 490 -19.11 13.98 -15.91
N ALA A 491 -18.32 12.94 -16.13
CA ALA A 491 -18.31 12.23 -17.41
C ALA A 491 -18.19 10.70 -17.27
N LEU A 492 -18.87 10.00 -18.17
CA LEU A 492 -18.61 8.61 -18.53
C LEU A 492 -17.68 8.61 -19.74
N ILE A 493 -16.47 8.11 -19.55
CA ILE A 493 -15.49 7.95 -20.62
C ILE A 493 -15.75 6.64 -21.34
N ILE A 494 -16.16 6.70 -22.61
CA ILE A 494 -16.40 5.52 -23.45
C ILE A 494 -15.20 5.31 -24.36
N ALA A 495 -14.37 4.33 -24.08
CA ALA A 495 -13.31 3.89 -24.98
C ALA A 495 -13.89 2.90 -25.99
N TYR A 496 -14.05 3.36 -27.25
CA TYR A 496 -14.76 2.65 -28.31
C TYR A 496 -13.84 2.22 -29.46
N GLY A 497 -14.12 1.07 -30.06
CA GLY A 497 -13.45 0.59 -31.29
C GLY A 497 -13.64 -0.91 -31.52
N CYS A 498 -13.39 -1.36 -32.77
CA CYS A 498 -13.81 -2.65 -33.32
C CYS A 498 -12.99 -3.90 -32.87
N GLY A 499 -12.34 -3.90 -31.72
CA GLY A 499 -11.51 -5.02 -31.27
C GLY A 499 -10.06 -4.97 -31.78
N ARG A 500 -9.14 -5.67 -31.10
CA ARG A 500 -7.68 -5.70 -31.38
C ARG A 500 -7.03 -4.33 -31.55
N ASN A 501 -7.46 -3.36 -30.77
CA ASN A 501 -7.05 -1.96 -30.84
C ASN A 501 -6.41 -1.44 -29.55
N GLY A 502 -6.13 -2.33 -28.59
CA GLY A 502 -5.40 -1.98 -27.36
C GLY A 502 -6.24 -1.35 -26.25
N LYS A 503 -7.57 -1.16 -26.37
CA LYS A 503 -8.43 -0.58 -25.30
C LYS A 503 -8.25 -1.25 -23.94
N SER A 504 -8.48 -2.55 -23.88
CA SER A 504 -8.36 -3.31 -22.63
C SER A 504 -6.93 -3.35 -22.12
N THR A 505 -5.95 -3.42 -23.02
CA THR A 505 -4.52 -3.38 -22.67
C THR A 505 -4.17 -2.06 -21.99
N PHE A 506 -4.58 -0.95 -22.56
CA PHE A 506 -4.33 0.40 -22.03
C PHE A 506 -4.98 0.59 -20.65
N TRP A 507 -6.29 0.39 -20.55
CA TRP A 507 -7.01 0.64 -19.30
C TRP A 507 -6.64 -0.34 -18.19
N ASN A 508 -6.34 -1.60 -18.53
CA ASN A 508 -5.86 -2.58 -17.54
C ASN A 508 -4.46 -2.25 -17.04
N ALA A 509 -3.56 -1.74 -17.90
CA ALA A 509 -2.23 -1.29 -17.46
C ALA A 509 -2.34 -0.11 -16.48
N VAL A 510 -3.14 0.91 -16.83
CA VAL A 510 -3.40 2.07 -15.95
C VAL A 510 -4.05 1.63 -14.64
N SER A 511 -5.07 0.76 -14.71
CA SER A 511 -5.76 0.23 -13.52
C SER A 511 -4.82 -0.50 -12.56
N ARG A 512 -3.94 -1.36 -13.08
CA ARG A 512 -2.95 -2.08 -12.27
C ARG A 512 -1.97 -1.16 -11.58
N VAL A 513 -1.47 -0.17 -12.29
CA VAL A 513 -0.54 0.84 -11.75
C VAL A 513 -1.19 1.63 -10.61
N LEU A 514 -2.46 1.99 -10.76
CA LEU A 514 -3.22 2.72 -9.74
C LEU A 514 -3.54 1.86 -8.49
N GLY A 515 -3.40 0.54 -8.57
CA GLY A 515 -3.51 -0.35 -7.42
C GLY A 515 -4.83 -0.21 -6.67
N LEU A 516 -4.78 0.14 -5.39
CA LEU A 516 -5.99 0.27 -4.56
C LEU A 516 -6.89 1.45 -4.95
N TYR A 517 -6.39 2.42 -5.72
CA TYR A 517 -7.21 3.54 -6.23
C TYR A 517 -8.12 3.13 -7.40
N SER A 518 -7.86 1.99 -8.05
CA SER A 518 -8.69 1.47 -9.13
C SER A 518 -9.66 0.39 -8.67
N GLY A 519 -10.77 0.25 -9.38
CA GLY A 519 -11.77 -0.79 -9.17
C GLY A 519 -12.55 -1.10 -10.45
N ASN A 520 -13.24 -2.24 -10.44
CA ASN A 520 -14.08 -2.67 -11.55
C ASN A 520 -15.55 -2.71 -11.11
N ILE A 521 -16.44 -2.35 -12.02
CA ILE A 521 -17.88 -2.57 -11.89
C ILE A 521 -18.38 -3.35 -13.12
N SER A 522 -19.46 -4.08 -12.94
CA SER A 522 -20.06 -4.75 -14.09
C SER A 522 -20.71 -3.72 -15.03
N ALA A 523 -20.52 -3.89 -16.34
CA ALA A 523 -21.19 -3.07 -17.34
C ALA A 523 -22.74 -3.14 -17.23
N ASP A 524 -23.30 -4.26 -16.76
CA ASP A 524 -24.73 -4.39 -16.51
C ASP A 524 -25.26 -3.35 -15.50
N THR A 525 -24.41 -2.91 -14.56
CA THR A 525 -24.77 -1.85 -13.59
C THR A 525 -25.15 -0.54 -14.28
N LEU A 526 -24.57 -0.31 -15.48
CA LEU A 526 -24.84 0.87 -16.27
C LEU A 526 -26.03 0.70 -17.23
N THR A 527 -26.71 -0.47 -17.26
CA THR A 527 -27.75 -0.79 -18.22
C THR A 527 -29.15 -0.76 -17.64
N VAL A 528 -30.14 -0.45 -18.48
CA VAL A 528 -31.56 -0.60 -18.16
C VAL A 528 -31.88 -2.08 -18.03
N GLY A 529 -32.56 -2.45 -16.94
CA GLY A 529 -32.97 -3.85 -16.71
C GLY A 529 -32.01 -4.68 -15.87
N CYS A 530 -30.97 -4.09 -15.30
CA CYS A 530 -30.15 -4.75 -14.30
C CYS A 530 -31.04 -5.21 -13.11
N ARG A 531 -31.21 -6.53 -12.97
CA ARG A 531 -32.10 -7.13 -11.95
C ARG A 531 -31.38 -7.45 -10.65
N ARG A 532 -30.05 -7.39 -10.61
CA ARG A 532 -29.28 -7.71 -9.43
C ARG A 532 -29.16 -6.50 -8.49
N ASN A 533 -28.94 -6.80 -7.21
CA ASN A 533 -28.62 -5.75 -6.25
C ASN A 533 -27.23 -5.20 -6.53
N ILE A 534 -27.13 -3.95 -6.99
CA ILE A 534 -25.88 -3.26 -7.30
C ILE A 534 -25.25 -2.59 -6.07
N LYS A 535 -25.94 -2.47 -4.95
CA LYS A 535 -25.46 -1.78 -3.75
C LYS A 535 -24.12 -2.30 -3.22
N PRO A 536 -23.83 -3.62 -3.21
CA PRO A 536 -22.50 -4.12 -2.81
C PRO A 536 -21.38 -3.69 -3.74
N GLU A 537 -21.62 -3.61 -5.06
CA GLU A 537 -20.62 -3.11 -6.01
C GLU A 537 -20.35 -1.61 -5.82
N LEU A 538 -21.41 -0.85 -5.54
CA LEU A 538 -21.28 0.58 -5.22
C LEU A 538 -20.48 0.79 -3.93
N ALA A 539 -20.63 -0.11 -2.96
CA ALA A 539 -19.84 -0.05 -1.72
C ALA A 539 -18.34 -0.24 -1.95
N GLU A 540 -17.95 -1.05 -2.95
CA GLU A 540 -16.55 -1.22 -3.35
C GLU A 540 -15.98 0.00 -4.10
N ALA A 541 -16.85 0.86 -4.65
CA ALA A 541 -16.46 2.10 -5.32
C ALA A 541 -15.95 3.18 -4.36
N LYS A 542 -16.22 3.06 -3.03
CA LYS A 542 -15.79 4.04 -2.04
C LYS A 542 -14.27 4.23 -2.05
N GLY A 543 -13.82 5.48 -2.21
CA GLY A 543 -12.40 5.86 -2.23
C GLY A 543 -11.64 5.41 -3.49
N LYS A 544 -12.32 4.80 -4.47
CA LYS A 544 -11.73 4.53 -5.78
C LYS A 544 -11.70 5.81 -6.60
N ARG A 545 -10.61 6.04 -7.33
CA ARG A 545 -10.42 7.18 -8.21
C ARG A 545 -10.60 6.83 -9.69
N LEU A 546 -10.49 5.54 -10.04
CA LEU A 546 -10.78 4.99 -11.35
C LEU A 546 -11.74 3.81 -11.19
N LEU A 547 -12.90 3.86 -11.86
CA LEU A 547 -13.79 2.73 -12.00
C LEU A 547 -13.91 2.31 -13.46
N ILE A 548 -13.72 1.03 -13.73
CA ILE A 548 -13.78 0.47 -15.07
C ILE A 548 -14.97 -0.49 -15.19
N ALA A 549 -15.81 -0.23 -16.19
CA ALA A 549 -16.79 -1.17 -16.70
C ALA A 549 -16.29 -1.75 -18.03
N ALA A 550 -16.37 -3.06 -18.18
CA ALA A 550 -15.82 -3.74 -19.34
C ALA A 550 -16.93 -4.44 -20.14
N GLU A 551 -16.87 -4.27 -21.44
CA GLU A 551 -17.65 -4.99 -22.45
C GLU A 551 -19.18 -4.99 -22.22
N MET A 552 -19.86 -4.14 -22.96
CA MET A 552 -21.30 -4.08 -22.99
C MET A 552 -21.86 -4.94 -24.13
N GLN A 553 -22.98 -5.60 -23.90
CA GLN A 553 -23.64 -6.38 -24.94
C GLN A 553 -24.16 -5.47 -26.05
N GLU A 554 -24.14 -5.97 -27.29
CA GLU A 554 -24.71 -5.28 -28.43
C GLU A 554 -26.19 -4.93 -28.20
N GLY A 555 -26.59 -3.72 -28.52
CA GLY A 555 -27.95 -3.22 -28.37
C GLY A 555 -28.35 -2.89 -26.92
N ALA A 556 -27.42 -3.03 -25.94
CA ALA A 556 -27.68 -2.63 -24.56
C ALA A 556 -28.00 -1.14 -24.47
N ARG A 557 -28.93 -0.76 -23.58
CA ARG A 557 -29.32 0.63 -23.34
C ARG A 557 -28.77 1.12 -22.00
N LEU A 558 -28.14 2.29 -22.00
CA LEU A 558 -27.69 2.93 -20.77
C LEU A 558 -28.86 3.27 -19.85
N ASN A 559 -28.63 3.12 -18.56
CA ASN A 559 -29.50 3.66 -17.52
C ASN A 559 -29.02 5.08 -17.19
N ASP A 560 -29.66 6.07 -17.80
CA ASP A 560 -29.28 7.47 -17.70
C ASP A 560 -29.22 7.96 -16.25
N SER A 561 -30.12 7.48 -15.39
CA SER A 561 -30.17 7.82 -13.96
C SER A 561 -28.95 7.26 -13.21
N THR A 562 -28.60 6.00 -13.43
CA THR A 562 -27.45 5.35 -12.78
C THR A 562 -26.13 5.99 -13.24
N VAL A 563 -25.99 6.27 -14.54
CA VAL A 563 -24.78 6.95 -15.08
C VAL A 563 -24.64 8.35 -14.50
N LYS A 564 -25.73 9.14 -14.48
CA LYS A 564 -25.72 10.48 -13.89
C LYS A 564 -25.31 10.43 -12.41
N GLN A 565 -25.84 9.47 -11.66
CA GLN A 565 -25.52 9.30 -10.24
C GLN A 565 -24.05 8.90 -10.03
N LEU A 566 -23.52 7.96 -10.80
CA LEU A 566 -22.12 7.51 -10.68
C LEU A 566 -21.09 8.57 -11.09
N CYS A 567 -21.45 9.47 -12.00
CA CYS A 567 -20.58 10.57 -12.43
C CYS A 567 -20.83 11.88 -11.67
N SER A 568 -21.76 11.90 -10.71
CA SER A 568 -22.17 13.10 -9.95
C SER A 568 -21.22 13.37 -8.78
N THR A 569 -21.36 14.57 -8.21
CA THR A 569 -20.79 14.98 -6.93
C THR A 569 -21.76 14.81 -5.77
N ASP A 570 -22.94 14.23 -6.02
CA ASP A 570 -23.95 13.97 -5.00
C ASP A 570 -23.65 12.69 -4.20
N ASP A 571 -24.05 12.66 -2.94
CA ASP A 571 -23.88 11.49 -2.09
C ASP A 571 -24.65 10.28 -2.63
N MET A 572 -23.97 9.16 -2.67
CA MET A 572 -24.53 7.86 -3.05
C MET A 572 -24.72 6.97 -1.84
N PHE A 573 -25.83 6.23 -1.86
CA PHE A 573 -26.14 5.24 -0.84
C PHE A 573 -25.65 3.86 -1.26
N ALA A 574 -24.83 3.24 -0.40
CA ALA A 574 -24.27 1.91 -0.60
C ALA A 574 -24.40 1.04 0.64
N GLU A 575 -24.32 -0.28 0.44
CA GLU A 575 -24.48 -1.26 1.50
C GLU A 575 -23.54 -2.43 1.28
N LYS A 576 -22.60 -2.67 2.20
CA LYS A 576 -21.81 -3.91 2.21
C LYS A 576 -22.66 -5.04 2.76
N LYS A 577 -22.49 -6.24 2.21
CA LYS A 577 -23.21 -7.43 2.68
C LYS A 577 -22.94 -7.67 4.18
N TYR A 578 -24.02 -7.74 4.98
CA TYR A 578 -23.98 -7.91 6.44
C TYR A 578 -23.33 -6.75 7.23
N LYS A 579 -23.28 -5.55 6.67
CA LYS A 579 -22.82 -4.32 7.35
C LYS A 579 -23.90 -3.24 7.24
N ASP A 580 -23.80 -2.23 8.09
CA ASP A 580 -24.71 -1.10 8.06
C ASP A 580 -24.57 -0.31 6.75
N PRO A 581 -25.68 0.19 6.19
CA PRO A 581 -25.66 1.06 5.03
C PRO A 581 -24.92 2.37 5.32
N PHE A 582 -24.25 2.92 4.31
CA PHE A 582 -23.54 4.18 4.42
C PHE A 582 -23.68 5.02 3.15
N SER A 583 -23.50 6.33 3.29
CA SER A 583 -23.40 7.25 2.16
C SER A 583 -21.94 7.66 1.92
N PHE A 584 -21.59 7.85 0.66
CA PHE A 584 -20.30 8.42 0.26
C PHE A 584 -20.45 9.26 -0.99
N THR A 585 -19.62 10.27 -1.14
CA THR A 585 -19.54 11.08 -2.36
C THR A 585 -18.62 10.39 -3.37
N PRO A 586 -19.05 10.19 -4.63
CA PRO A 586 -18.17 9.67 -5.69
C PRO A 586 -16.92 10.52 -5.87
N CYS A 587 -15.79 9.87 -6.03
CA CYS A 587 -14.50 10.53 -6.26
C CYS A 587 -13.74 9.92 -7.44
N HIS A 588 -14.45 9.23 -8.33
CA HIS A 588 -13.86 8.44 -9.41
C HIS A 588 -14.18 8.99 -10.79
N THR A 589 -13.27 8.75 -11.71
CA THR A 589 -13.53 8.81 -13.16
C THR A 589 -14.09 7.46 -13.59
N LEU A 590 -15.26 7.47 -14.23
CA LEU A 590 -15.93 6.26 -14.72
C LEU A 590 -15.56 6.01 -16.18
N VAL A 591 -15.05 4.82 -16.47
CA VAL A 591 -14.62 4.38 -17.80
C VAL A 591 -15.40 3.16 -18.22
N LEU A 592 -15.92 3.16 -19.43
CA LEU A 592 -16.49 2.01 -20.12
C LEU A 592 -15.65 1.73 -21.36
N TYR A 593 -14.98 0.58 -21.45
CA TYR A 593 -14.41 0.16 -22.74
C TYR A 593 -15.29 -0.92 -23.38
N THR A 594 -15.64 -0.70 -24.63
CA THR A 594 -16.60 -1.55 -25.35
C THR A 594 -16.34 -1.60 -26.85
N ASN A 595 -16.79 -2.66 -27.50
CA ASN A 595 -16.84 -2.79 -28.95
C ASN A 595 -18.18 -2.31 -29.54
N HIS A 596 -19.20 -2.11 -28.70
CA HIS A 596 -20.52 -1.69 -29.09
C HIS A 596 -20.95 -0.48 -28.27
N LEU A 597 -21.25 0.62 -28.95
CA LEU A 597 -21.79 1.80 -28.30
C LEU A 597 -23.19 1.48 -27.75
N PRO A 598 -23.47 1.75 -26.48
CA PRO A 598 -24.79 1.51 -25.91
C PRO A 598 -25.83 2.49 -26.48
N ARG A 599 -27.09 2.10 -26.50
CA ARG A 599 -28.17 3.03 -26.85
C ARG A 599 -28.41 4.04 -25.73
N VAL A 600 -28.59 5.29 -26.09
CA VAL A 600 -28.81 6.43 -25.19
C VAL A 600 -30.13 7.12 -25.55
N SER A 601 -30.75 7.79 -24.56
CA SER A 601 -31.93 8.61 -24.87
C SER A 601 -31.53 9.84 -25.67
N ALA A 602 -32.05 9.95 -26.91
CA ALA A 602 -31.74 11.06 -27.81
C ALA A 602 -32.19 12.44 -27.28
N SER A 603 -33.25 12.46 -26.44
CA SER A 603 -33.88 13.69 -25.95
C SER A 603 -33.31 14.18 -24.60
N ASP A 604 -32.33 13.51 -23.99
CA ASP A 604 -31.77 13.88 -22.70
C ASP A 604 -30.38 14.53 -22.85
N ASP A 605 -30.34 15.84 -23.04
CA ASP A 605 -29.09 16.61 -23.11
C ASP A 605 -28.26 16.47 -21.84
N GLY A 606 -28.90 16.14 -20.70
CA GLY A 606 -28.21 15.90 -19.44
C GLY A 606 -27.29 14.68 -19.44
N ILE A 607 -27.62 13.63 -20.20
CA ILE A 607 -26.72 12.47 -20.41
C ILE A 607 -25.66 12.80 -21.46
N TRP A 608 -26.04 13.42 -22.60
CA TRP A 608 -25.11 13.70 -23.70
C TRP A 608 -23.92 14.56 -23.29
N ARG A 609 -24.11 15.57 -22.44
CA ARG A 609 -23.02 16.40 -21.91
C ARG A 609 -22.02 15.61 -21.03
N ARG A 610 -22.41 14.41 -20.57
CA ARG A 610 -21.59 13.54 -19.73
C ARG A 610 -20.89 12.43 -20.49
N LEU A 611 -21.17 12.25 -21.78
CA LEU A 611 -20.56 11.21 -22.59
C LEU A 611 -19.34 11.74 -23.33
N ILE A 612 -18.19 11.14 -23.08
CA ILE A 612 -16.94 11.41 -23.81
C ILE A 612 -16.55 10.11 -24.52
N VAL A 613 -16.52 10.14 -25.85
CA VAL A 613 -16.18 8.97 -26.67
C VAL A 613 -14.74 9.11 -27.15
N ILE A 614 -13.88 8.24 -26.70
CA ILE A 614 -12.47 8.17 -27.12
C ILE A 614 -12.35 7.07 -28.18
N PRO A 615 -12.05 7.40 -29.45
CA PRO A 615 -11.88 6.42 -30.50
C PRO A 615 -10.57 5.67 -30.37
N PHE A 616 -10.59 4.33 -30.48
CA PHE A 616 -9.46 3.43 -30.58
C PHE A 616 -9.44 2.77 -31.96
N ASP A 617 -8.81 3.45 -32.91
CA ASP A 617 -8.87 3.10 -34.34
C ASP A 617 -7.70 2.20 -34.79
N ALA A 618 -6.76 1.92 -33.88
CA ALA A 618 -5.64 1.04 -34.17
C ALA A 618 -6.09 -0.37 -34.56
N LYS A 619 -5.37 -0.98 -35.50
CA LYS A 619 -5.48 -2.41 -35.85
C LYS A 619 -4.14 -3.08 -35.47
N ILE A 620 -4.13 -3.79 -34.36
CA ILE A 620 -2.93 -4.46 -33.83
C ILE A 620 -2.96 -5.90 -34.31
N GLU A 621 -2.11 -6.23 -35.31
CA GLU A 621 -2.04 -7.55 -35.93
C GLU A 621 -0.59 -8.03 -36.06
N GLY A 622 -0.39 -9.32 -36.30
CA GLY A 622 0.93 -9.92 -36.54
C GLY A 622 1.87 -9.82 -35.32
N SER A 623 3.08 -9.32 -35.50
CA SER A 623 4.09 -9.19 -34.44
C SER A 623 3.73 -8.13 -33.39
N GLY A 624 2.77 -7.25 -33.66
CA GLY A 624 2.23 -6.28 -32.72
C GLY A 624 1.25 -6.88 -31.69
N ASP A 625 0.64 -8.03 -31.99
CA ASP A 625 -0.30 -8.72 -31.12
C ASP A 625 0.45 -9.53 -30.04
N LYS A 626 0.88 -8.84 -29.00
CA LYS A 626 1.57 -9.45 -27.84
C LYS A 626 0.55 -9.93 -26.81
N LYS A 627 0.57 -11.22 -26.49
CA LYS A 627 -0.28 -11.80 -25.44
C LYS A 627 0.14 -11.27 -24.06
N ASN A 628 -0.85 -11.06 -23.20
CA ASN A 628 -0.66 -10.51 -21.85
C ASN A 628 0.11 -9.16 -21.82
N TYR A 629 -0.07 -8.34 -22.87
CA TYR A 629 0.71 -7.12 -23.02
C TYR A 629 0.45 -6.10 -21.90
N ALA A 630 -0.73 -6.07 -21.30
CA ALA A 630 -0.99 -5.25 -20.10
C ALA A 630 -0.11 -5.64 -18.90
N GLU A 631 0.16 -6.95 -18.71
CA GLU A 631 1.07 -7.44 -17.69
C GLU A 631 2.51 -7.03 -17.99
N TYR A 632 2.93 -7.17 -19.24
CA TYR A 632 4.25 -6.75 -19.69
C TYR A 632 4.47 -5.24 -19.47
N LEU A 633 3.49 -4.41 -19.82
CA LEU A 633 3.53 -2.96 -19.60
C LEU A 633 3.64 -2.64 -18.10
N TYR A 634 2.84 -3.30 -17.27
CA TYR A 634 2.90 -3.12 -15.83
C TYR A 634 4.28 -3.48 -15.26
N ALA A 635 4.85 -4.61 -15.66
CA ALA A 635 6.13 -5.08 -15.14
C ALA A 635 7.34 -4.25 -15.62
N ASN A 636 7.30 -3.72 -16.87
CA ASN A 636 8.47 -3.09 -17.50
C ASN A 636 8.33 -1.56 -17.67
N ALA A 637 7.12 -1.01 -17.54
CA ALA A 637 6.83 0.41 -17.73
C ALA A 637 5.84 0.96 -16.69
N GLY A 638 5.47 0.18 -15.67
CA GLY A 638 4.47 0.60 -14.67
C GLY A 638 4.83 1.89 -13.97
N GLU A 639 6.09 2.08 -13.66
CA GLU A 639 6.62 3.27 -13.00
C GLU A 639 6.49 4.53 -13.90
N SER A 640 6.79 4.41 -15.19
CA SER A 640 6.63 5.51 -16.14
C SER A 640 5.17 5.77 -16.50
N ILE A 641 4.31 4.75 -16.52
CA ILE A 641 2.86 4.92 -16.66
C ILE A 641 2.33 5.80 -15.52
N LEU A 642 2.72 5.52 -14.27
CA LEU A 642 2.29 6.33 -13.13
C LEU A 642 2.84 7.76 -13.22
N ALA A 643 4.10 7.93 -13.59
CA ALA A 643 4.69 9.24 -13.80
C ALA A 643 3.93 10.05 -14.87
N TRP A 644 3.57 9.43 -15.99
CA TRP A 644 2.80 10.01 -17.07
C TRP A 644 1.38 10.43 -16.62
N VAL A 645 0.73 9.61 -15.79
CA VAL A 645 -0.59 9.91 -15.21
C VAL A 645 -0.52 11.08 -14.22
N ILE A 646 0.49 11.12 -13.34
CA ILE A 646 0.69 12.22 -12.38
C ILE A 646 0.92 13.56 -13.10
N GLU A 647 1.72 13.58 -14.16
CA GLU A 647 1.91 14.79 -14.97
C GLU A 647 0.62 15.16 -15.75
N GLY A 648 -0.20 14.18 -16.11
CA GLY A 648 -1.55 14.40 -16.65
C GLY A 648 -2.46 15.10 -15.63
N ALA A 649 -2.42 14.69 -14.36
CA ALA A 649 -3.16 15.38 -13.30
C ALA A 649 -2.72 16.84 -13.13
N LYS A 650 -1.42 17.08 -13.11
CA LYS A 650 -0.87 18.45 -13.05
C LYS A 650 -1.31 19.31 -14.24
N LYS A 651 -1.34 18.73 -15.47
CA LYS A 651 -1.81 19.44 -16.67
C LYS A 651 -3.28 19.84 -16.53
N VAL A 652 -4.16 18.91 -16.13
CA VAL A 652 -5.60 19.18 -16.03
C VAL A 652 -5.93 20.15 -14.91
N ILE A 653 -5.22 20.11 -13.78
CA ILE A 653 -5.37 21.06 -12.69
C ILE A 653 -5.00 22.49 -13.16
N LYS A 654 -3.90 22.65 -13.92
CA LYS A 654 -3.48 23.93 -14.46
C LYS A 654 -4.49 24.54 -15.46
N LEU A 655 -5.27 23.71 -16.14
CA LEU A 655 -6.33 24.12 -17.06
C LEU A 655 -7.67 24.37 -16.37
N ASP A 656 -7.69 24.37 -15.04
CA ASP A 656 -8.94 24.49 -14.25
C ASP A 656 -9.99 23.47 -14.73
N TYR A 657 -9.54 22.22 -15.00
CA TYR A 657 -10.34 21.09 -15.46
C TYR A 657 -11.06 21.31 -16.81
N ARG A 658 -10.71 22.33 -17.57
CA ARG A 658 -11.24 22.63 -18.92
C ARG A 658 -10.35 21.98 -19.96
N ILE A 659 -10.58 20.71 -20.23
CA ILE A 659 -9.76 19.93 -21.15
C ILE A 659 -10.17 20.25 -22.59
N PRO A 660 -9.26 20.75 -23.46
CA PRO A 660 -9.56 20.96 -24.89
C PRO A 660 -9.89 19.63 -25.57
N VAL A 661 -11.07 19.53 -26.16
CA VAL A 661 -11.54 18.31 -26.83
C VAL A 661 -10.94 18.24 -28.25
N PRO A 662 -10.16 17.18 -28.60
CA PRO A 662 -9.65 17.00 -29.95
C PRO A 662 -10.80 16.78 -30.98
N GLU A 663 -10.57 17.17 -32.22
CA GLU A 663 -11.56 17.02 -33.29
C GLU A 663 -12.03 15.57 -33.48
N CYS A 664 -11.13 14.59 -33.38
CA CYS A 664 -11.48 13.17 -33.48
C CYS A 664 -12.42 12.71 -32.37
N VAL A 665 -12.27 13.23 -31.14
CA VAL A 665 -13.17 12.94 -30.02
C VAL A 665 -14.53 13.61 -30.23
N GLN A 666 -14.53 14.90 -30.65
CA GLN A 666 -15.77 15.61 -30.93
C GLN A 666 -16.56 14.92 -32.03
N LYS A 667 -15.90 14.56 -33.13
CA LYS A 667 -16.50 13.83 -34.25
C LYS A 667 -17.11 12.49 -33.80
N ALA A 668 -16.40 11.73 -32.95
CA ALA A 668 -16.92 10.46 -32.42
C ALA A 668 -18.17 10.66 -31.55
N ILE A 669 -18.23 11.75 -30.77
CA ILE A 669 -19.41 12.12 -29.99
C ILE A 669 -20.58 12.49 -30.90
N ASP A 670 -20.34 13.29 -31.93
CA ASP A 670 -21.36 13.76 -32.88
C ASP A 670 -21.93 12.59 -33.68
N GLU A 671 -21.08 11.70 -34.18
CA GLU A 671 -21.48 10.47 -34.86
C GLU A 671 -22.32 9.56 -33.95
N TYR A 672 -21.90 9.40 -32.67
CA TYR A 672 -22.65 8.61 -31.73
C TYR A 672 -24.02 9.23 -31.41
N ARG A 673 -24.10 10.56 -31.29
CA ARG A 673 -25.35 11.28 -31.09
C ARG A 673 -26.27 11.10 -32.29
N ALA A 674 -25.74 11.25 -33.52
CA ALA A 674 -26.48 11.04 -34.75
C ALA A 674 -27.04 9.61 -34.84
N GLN A 675 -26.24 8.57 -34.54
CA GLN A 675 -26.71 7.17 -34.53
C GLN A 675 -27.85 6.91 -33.55
N ASN A 676 -28.00 7.70 -32.47
CA ASN A 676 -29.08 7.58 -31.49
C ASN A 676 -30.28 8.50 -31.77
N ASP A 677 -30.23 9.35 -32.83
CA ASP A 677 -31.32 10.22 -33.22
C ASP A 677 -32.40 9.49 -34.01
N TRP A 678 -33.06 8.56 -33.29
CA TRP A 678 -34.18 7.78 -33.84
C TRP A 678 -35.30 8.66 -34.42
N PHE A 679 -35.46 9.87 -33.86
CA PHE A 679 -36.51 10.77 -34.26
C PHE A 679 -36.15 11.50 -35.56
N GLY A 680 -34.94 12.04 -35.66
CA GLY A 680 -34.40 12.64 -36.86
C GLY A 680 -34.43 11.66 -38.03
N HIS A 681 -33.97 10.43 -37.83
CA HIS A 681 -34.01 9.37 -38.86
C HIS A 681 -35.44 9.05 -39.31
N PHE A 682 -36.40 8.93 -38.37
CA PHE A 682 -37.80 8.72 -38.77
C PHE A 682 -38.34 9.89 -39.59
N ILE A 683 -38.08 11.15 -39.19
CA ILE A 683 -38.53 12.34 -39.92
C ILE A 683 -37.88 12.35 -41.31
N GLU A 684 -36.57 12.14 -41.40
CA GLU A 684 -35.84 12.14 -42.69
C GLU A 684 -36.34 11.04 -43.65
N ASP A 685 -36.55 9.82 -43.14
CA ASP A 685 -36.91 8.66 -43.95
C ASP A 685 -38.40 8.66 -44.35
N LYS A 686 -39.30 9.07 -43.45
CA LYS A 686 -40.76 8.87 -43.61
C LYS A 686 -41.55 10.16 -43.72
N CYS A 687 -40.96 11.33 -43.51
CA CYS A 687 -41.72 12.58 -43.55
C CYS A 687 -41.12 13.60 -44.53
N ASP A 688 -41.98 14.39 -45.15
CA ASP A 688 -41.65 15.66 -45.75
C ASP A 688 -41.90 16.81 -44.77
N VAL A 689 -40.95 17.71 -44.61
CA VAL A 689 -41.03 18.88 -43.72
C VAL A 689 -41.22 20.14 -44.55
N GLY A 690 -42.19 20.97 -44.19
CA GLY A 690 -42.42 22.25 -44.86
C GLY A 690 -43.65 23.00 -44.37
N ASP A 691 -43.62 24.32 -44.54
CA ASP A 691 -44.71 25.20 -44.17
C ASP A 691 -46.02 24.82 -44.87
N GLY A 692 -47.08 24.67 -44.10
CA GLY A 692 -48.40 24.31 -44.63
C GLY A 692 -48.70 22.81 -44.65
N TYR A 693 -47.70 21.96 -44.42
CA TYR A 693 -47.93 20.51 -44.26
C TYR A 693 -48.61 20.21 -42.94
N ARG A 694 -49.39 19.16 -42.92
CA ARG A 694 -50.02 18.64 -41.69
C ARG A 694 -50.31 17.16 -41.86
N GLU A 695 -50.13 16.43 -40.76
CA GLU A 695 -50.47 15.01 -40.75
C GLU A 695 -51.25 14.64 -39.48
N SER A 696 -52.09 13.61 -39.57
CA SER A 696 -52.82 13.17 -38.37
C SER A 696 -51.89 12.55 -37.36
N SER A 697 -52.09 12.88 -36.08
CA SER A 697 -51.23 12.34 -34.97
C SER A 697 -51.25 10.81 -34.93
N SER A 698 -52.39 10.18 -35.27
CA SER A 698 -52.50 8.72 -35.28
C SER A 698 -51.78 8.09 -36.50
N ALA A 699 -51.81 8.72 -37.67
CA ALA A 699 -51.09 8.23 -38.86
C ALA A 699 -49.55 8.32 -38.66
N LEU A 700 -49.07 9.45 -38.09
CA LEU A 700 -47.65 9.61 -37.74
C LEU A 700 -47.17 8.54 -36.77
N TYR A 701 -47.95 8.28 -35.68
CA TYR A 701 -47.55 7.25 -34.75
C TYR A 701 -47.59 5.84 -35.35
N GLN A 702 -48.56 5.55 -36.22
CA GLN A 702 -48.62 4.25 -36.89
C GLN A 702 -47.45 4.06 -37.86
N ALA A 703 -47.13 5.10 -38.65
CA ALA A 703 -45.95 5.10 -39.51
C ALA A 703 -44.64 4.91 -38.69
N TYR A 704 -44.53 5.61 -37.59
CA TYR A 704 -43.40 5.43 -36.66
C TYR A 704 -43.30 3.98 -36.10
N ARG A 705 -44.42 3.38 -35.71
CA ARG A 705 -44.43 1.99 -35.27
C ARG A 705 -43.95 1.03 -36.34
N ASN A 706 -44.47 1.20 -37.56
CA ASN A 706 -44.06 0.39 -38.70
C ASN A 706 -42.57 0.56 -39.02
N TYR A 707 -42.09 1.82 -39.03
CA TYR A 707 -40.67 2.13 -39.19
C TYR A 707 -39.79 1.45 -38.15
N CYS A 708 -40.16 1.49 -36.86
CA CYS A 708 -39.43 0.81 -35.81
C CYS A 708 -39.42 -0.72 -35.94
N VAL A 709 -40.49 -1.32 -36.47
CA VAL A 709 -40.52 -2.76 -36.74
C VAL A 709 -39.61 -3.11 -37.93
N ASP A 710 -39.62 -2.31 -38.98
CA ASP A 710 -38.82 -2.52 -40.20
C ASP A 710 -37.31 -2.34 -39.90
N THR A 711 -36.95 -1.38 -39.06
CA THR A 711 -35.59 -1.08 -38.66
C THR A 711 -35.10 -1.82 -37.40
N ASN A 712 -35.97 -2.66 -36.80
CA ASN A 712 -35.72 -3.35 -35.54
C ASN A 712 -35.39 -2.39 -34.39
N GLU A 713 -36.04 -1.23 -34.38
CA GLU A 713 -35.92 -0.20 -33.35
C GLU A 713 -36.97 -0.40 -32.25
N TYR A 714 -36.66 0.17 -31.03
CA TYR A 714 -37.59 0.15 -29.94
C TYR A 714 -38.78 1.09 -30.19
N VAL A 715 -40.00 0.58 -30.15
CA VAL A 715 -41.22 1.37 -30.28
C VAL A 715 -41.50 2.12 -28.96
N ARG A 716 -41.33 3.43 -28.99
CA ARG A 716 -41.64 4.31 -27.84
C ARG A 716 -43.15 4.49 -27.66
N SER A 717 -43.54 4.92 -26.47
CA SER A 717 -44.94 5.20 -26.20
C SER A 717 -45.47 6.33 -27.07
N THR A 718 -46.83 6.37 -27.28
CA THR A 718 -47.46 7.47 -28.01
C THR A 718 -47.18 8.83 -27.37
N ALA A 719 -47.10 8.87 -26.04
CA ALA A 719 -46.77 10.10 -25.31
C ALA A 719 -45.38 10.60 -25.62
N ASP A 720 -44.35 9.71 -25.58
CA ASP A 720 -42.95 10.06 -25.85
C ASP A 720 -42.76 10.51 -27.31
N PHE A 721 -43.43 9.83 -28.26
CA PHE A 721 -43.36 10.19 -29.65
C PHE A 721 -43.99 11.58 -29.94
N TYR A 722 -45.14 11.88 -29.31
CA TYR A 722 -45.75 13.20 -29.49
C TYR A 722 -44.96 14.30 -28.80
N PHE A 723 -44.40 14.00 -27.64
CA PHE A 723 -43.50 14.93 -26.96
C PHE A 723 -42.23 15.23 -27.79
N ALA A 724 -41.68 14.24 -28.49
CA ALA A 724 -40.56 14.46 -29.40
C ALA A 724 -40.94 15.38 -30.59
N LEU A 725 -42.13 15.20 -31.17
CA LEU A 725 -42.66 16.09 -32.19
C LEU A 725 -42.83 17.53 -31.71
N GLU A 726 -43.42 17.70 -30.50
CA GLU A 726 -43.61 19.02 -29.91
C GLU A 726 -42.28 19.71 -29.58
N ASN A 727 -41.29 18.98 -29.06
CA ASN A 727 -39.95 19.51 -28.81
C ASN A 727 -39.17 19.87 -30.08
N ALA A 728 -39.43 19.19 -31.20
CA ALA A 728 -38.86 19.52 -32.48
C ALA A 728 -39.55 20.72 -33.17
N GLY A 729 -40.52 21.35 -32.52
CA GLY A 729 -41.19 22.55 -32.96
C GLY A 729 -42.43 22.29 -33.83
N TYR A 730 -42.89 21.05 -33.95
CA TYR A 730 -44.14 20.75 -34.65
C TYR A 730 -45.35 20.99 -33.73
N GLU A 731 -46.23 21.92 -34.12
CA GLU A 731 -47.38 22.29 -33.32
C GLU A 731 -48.53 21.28 -33.46
N ARG A 732 -49.12 20.93 -32.32
CA ARG A 732 -50.27 20.05 -32.27
C ARG A 732 -51.57 20.83 -32.30
N VAL A 733 -52.37 20.64 -33.34
CA VAL A 733 -53.63 21.35 -33.58
C VAL A 733 -54.82 20.38 -33.57
N VAL A 734 -56.02 20.87 -33.19
CA VAL A 734 -57.25 20.11 -33.22
C VAL A 734 -58.17 20.69 -34.31
N LEU A 735 -58.45 19.89 -35.34
CA LEU A 735 -59.32 20.26 -36.45
C LEU A 735 -60.45 19.21 -36.61
N LYS A 736 -61.69 19.64 -36.60
CA LYS A 736 -62.88 18.76 -36.74
C LYS A 736 -62.84 17.56 -35.78
N ARG A 737 -62.47 17.76 -34.53
CA ARG A 737 -62.34 16.72 -33.47
C ARG A 737 -61.20 15.72 -33.72
N LYS A 738 -60.34 15.91 -34.72
CA LYS A 738 -59.14 15.10 -34.91
C LYS A 738 -57.89 15.91 -34.58
N ARG A 739 -56.82 15.24 -34.10
CA ARG A 739 -55.54 15.86 -33.75
C ARG A 739 -54.55 15.70 -34.89
N PHE A 740 -53.87 16.77 -35.18
CA PHE A 740 -52.82 16.83 -36.26
C PHE A 740 -51.58 17.49 -35.71
N PHE A 741 -50.45 17.20 -36.33
CA PHE A 741 -49.23 17.99 -36.22
C PHE A 741 -49.06 18.81 -37.50
N THR A 742 -48.61 20.06 -37.37
CA THR A 742 -48.32 20.98 -38.49
C THR A 742 -46.84 21.05 -38.78
N GLY A 743 -46.45 21.41 -39.99
CA GLY A 743 -45.06 21.51 -40.41
C GLY A 743 -44.46 20.23 -41.00
N LEU A 744 -45.22 19.12 -41.02
CA LEU A 744 -44.76 17.86 -41.63
C LEU A 744 -45.95 17.06 -42.22
N ARG A 745 -45.62 16.14 -43.12
CA ARG A 745 -46.54 15.11 -43.66
C ARG A 745 -45.77 13.81 -43.91
N LEU A 746 -46.44 12.69 -43.93
CA LEU A 746 -45.85 11.42 -44.35
C LEU A 746 -45.52 11.49 -45.86
N LYS A 747 -44.36 10.95 -46.27
CA LYS A 747 -44.01 10.74 -47.66
C LYS A 747 -45.07 9.83 -48.29
N THR A 748 -45.59 10.20 -49.41
CA THR A 748 -46.38 9.29 -50.24
C THR A 748 -45.42 8.34 -50.95
N ASP A 749 -45.67 7.02 -50.82
CA ASP A 749 -45.01 6.04 -51.68
C ASP A 749 -45.50 6.28 -53.08
N ASP A 750 -44.91 7.22 -53.84
CA ASP A 750 -45.02 7.32 -55.32
C ASP A 750 -44.17 6.18 -55.91
N GLY A 751 -44.52 4.93 -55.56
CA GLY A 751 -44.06 3.77 -56.28
C GLY A 751 -44.91 3.61 -57.57
N ASP A 752 -44.32 3.88 -58.73
CA ASP A 752 -44.63 3.31 -60.08
C ASP A 752 -46.00 2.68 -60.27
N PHE A 753 -47.03 3.49 -60.43
CA PHE A 753 -48.29 3.01 -60.90
C PHE A 753 -48.65 3.62 -62.33
N ASP A 754 -47.69 4.31 -62.93
CA ASP A 754 -47.94 4.92 -64.27
C ASP A 754 -47.35 4.16 -65.50
N ASP A 755 -46.77 2.99 -65.32
CA ASP A 755 -46.14 2.22 -66.43
C ASP A 755 -46.91 0.95 -66.88
N PHE A 756 -48.12 0.76 -66.38
CA PHE A 756 -48.97 -0.40 -66.86
C PHE A 756 -50.25 -0.05 -67.55
N LEU A 757 -50.40 1.17 -68.07
CA LEU A 757 -51.49 1.54 -68.96
C LEU A 757 -51.01 2.37 -70.18
N THR A 758 -50.19 1.77 -71.05
CA THR A 758 -50.15 2.07 -72.48
C THR A 758 -49.87 0.77 -73.23
#